data_cade2b2d8559a66725bccd76a668a0b5
#
_entry.id   cade2b2d8559a66725bccd76a668a0b5
#
_cell.length_a   1.000
_cell.length_b   1.000
_cell.length_c   1.000
_cell.angle_alpha   90.00
_cell.angle_beta   90.00
_cell.angle_gamma   90.00
#
_symmetry.space_group_name_H-M   'P 1'
#
loop_
_entity.id
_entity.type
_entity.pdbx_description
1 polymer ?
#
loop_
_entity_poly.entity_id
_entity_poly.type
_entity_poly.pdbx_seq_one_letter_code
_entity_poly.pdbx_strand_id
1 'polypeptide(L)'
;MGNFIIIDGNSLINRAFYALPPLTGKNGKPTQAIYGFVKMLLKLREYNPTHMAVAFDLRAPTFRHKEFDYYKATRKPMPEDLAVQVPVLKDLLRAMKIAVIEKEGYEADDIIGTMAKAAEMPTYVVTGDRDSFQLIGDDTTVLFTKKGISELDEMTEQTLKSAMGLTPSGVIEYKALAGDASDNIRGVPGVGDKSAVTLIEKYGNVDEIYAHIDEISGSLKRKLIDGKQSCYDSRRLATICTHVPDLPQVKDCPFIFPFAQNVKDIFVLLDFKTLSSKADLFRSNGTAELEDLGKEVVENDDETDVIGFDWSDDEVCAGSKIYKIRRDLLSDGEAEAVVIERIKELCEDENTLKIVADAKSLMYRLRKYNVTLRHFFDVALAQYLIDMSMDYSSTKALIKDYDLSGNTAACLKRIYNIQSEKLKSLGMEKLYYDVELPLVAVLSDMEREGVKVDIRKLDELSAGYGVETAELTERIYAIAGKTFNINSPKQLAEVLFTDLGVPYPQKSKSRSTGAEILEPLRNEYEIVDLVLKYRAISKLKSVYLDGMKPLLSKDGVVHTEFKQMLTTTGRLSSVEPNLQNIPVRDDEGRKLRKIFVAREGKTFVSADYSQIELRVMAHLSEDKNMVDAYINGYDIHSATAAQVYGVNIEDVTSAMRRTAKIVNFGIIYGISDYGLAKDLGIKPSQAREFIDKYFETFPAVKEYLEKSIAFAKESGYACTIFGRRRYIPQLNSSIYMQRQFGERVAMNMPLQGTAADIIKIAMINVAKRLEKTNSKLILQIHDELIVEADEKERDEVIKILTEEMEGAAELKVPLKASIGYGKTWYDCK
;
A
#
# COMPACT_ATOMS: atom_id res chain seq x y z
N MET A 1 16.53 13.45 36.17
CA MET A 1 16.25 12.04 36.45
C MET A 1 15.40 11.51 35.31
N GLY A 2 15.60 10.27 34.93
CA GLY A 2 14.82 9.67 33.84
C GLY A 2 13.49 9.09 34.36
N ASN A 3 12.55 8.84 33.45
CA ASN A 3 11.25 8.27 33.80
C ASN A 3 11.09 6.90 33.16
N PHE A 4 10.41 5.98 33.86
CA PHE A 4 10.01 4.70 33.33
C PHE A 4 8.54 4.74 32.91
N ILE A 5 8.24 4.29 31.69
CA ILE A 5 6.86 4.12 31.22
C ILE A 5 6.61 2.63 31.00
N ILE A 6 5.60 2.09 31.66
CA ILE A 6 5.11 0.74 31.42
C ILE A 6 3.67 0.76 30.92
N ILE A 7 3.45 0.04 29.82
CA ILE A 7 2.21 0.13 29.03
C ILE A 7 1.48 -1.22 29.11
N ASP A 8 0.19 -1.18 29.37
CA ASP A 8 -0.73 -2.28 29.18
C ASP A 8 -1.03 -2.44 27.69
N GLY A 9 -0.34 -3.39 27.06
CA GLY A 9 -0.43 -3.64 25.64
C GLY A 9 -1.82 -4.07 25.17
N ASN A 10 -2.49 -4.92 25.94
CA ASN A 10 -3.81 -5.40 25.59
C ASN A 10 -4.88 -4.32 25.73
N SER A 11 -4.84 -3.54 26.78
CA SER A 11 -5.77 -2.44 27.00
C SER A 11 -5.64 -1.38 25.90
N LEU A 12 -4.40 -0.95 25.57
CA LEU A 12 -4.16 0.08 24.57
C LEU A 12 -4.48 -0.36 23.15
N ILE A 13 -4.13 -1.59 22.75
CA ILE A 13 -4.42 -2.07 21.39
C ILE A 13 -5.92 -2.27 21.17
N ASN A 14 -6.64 -2.78 22.18
CA ASN A 14 -8.11 -2.86 22.14
C ASN A 14 -8.74 -1.48 21.97
N ARG A 15 -8.29 -0.53 22.76
CA ARG A 15 -8.79 0.85 22.66
C ARG A 15 -8.54 1.47 21.30
N ALA A 16 -7.33 1.32 20.77
CA ALA A 16 -6.97 1.79 19.44
C ALA A 16 -7.86 1.17 18.34
N PHE A 17 -8.15 -0.12 18.45
CA PHE A 17 -9.00 -0.85 17.52
C PHE A 17 -10.41 -0.26 17.41
N TYR A 18 -11.05 0.05 18.55
CA TYR A 18 -12.41 0.59 18.57
C TYR A 18 -12.47 2.12 18.37
N ALA A 19 -11.37 2.83 18.58
CA ALA A 19 -11.34 4.30 18.46
C ALA A 19 -11.12 4.79 17.03
N LEU A 20 -10.57 3.96 16.14
CA LEU A 20 -10.25 4.34 14.78
C LEU A 20 -11.12 3.59 13.75
N PRO A 21 -11.42 4.21 12.60
CA PRO A 21 -12.04 3.49 11.50
C PRO A 21 -11.08 2.40 10.98
N PRO A 22 -11.60 1.35 10.32
CA PRO A 22 -10.76 0.32 9.71
C PRO A 22 -9.71 0.91 8.77
N LEU A 23 -8.45 0.57 9.00
CA LEU A 23 -7.31 0.87 8.13
C LEU A 23 -6.71 -0.44 7.66
N THR A 24 -6.17 -0.44 6.45
CA THR A 24 -5.61 -1.63 5.81
C THR A 24 -4.21 -1.30 5.31
N GLY A 25 -3.24 -2.11 5.65
CA GLY A 25 -1.88 -2.01 5.14
C GLY A 25 -1.75 -2.45 3.67
N LYS A 26 -0.59 -2.24 3.07
CA LYS A 26 -0.31 -2.64 1.67
C LYS A 26 -0.55 -4.13 1.39
N ASN A 27 -0.43 -4.95 2.42
CA ASN A 27 -0.67 -6.40 2.35
C ASN A 27 -2.13 -6.82 2.55
N GLY A 28 -3.08 -5.87 2.57
CA GLY A 28 -4.50 -6.12 2.76
C GLY A 28 -4.92 -6.52 4.19
N LYS A 29 -4.01 -6.50 5.17
CA LYS A 29 -4.31 -6.82 6.57
C LYS A 29 -4.78 -5.57 7.32
N PRO A 30 -5.69 -5.72 8.32
CA PRO A 30 -6.12 -4.59 9.15
C PRO A 30 -4.95 -4.05 9.97
N THR A 31 -4.82 -2.72 10.08
CA THR A 31 -3.70 -2.04 10.73
C THR A 31 -4.11 -0.90 11.66
N GLN A 32 -5.41 -0.61 11.79
CA GLN A 32 -5.92 0.52 12.58
C GLN A 32 -5.52 0.47 14.06
N ALA A 33 -5.50 -0.73 14.66
CA ALA A 33 -5.12 -0.87 16.07
C ALA A 33 -3.63 -0.58 16.29
N ILE A 34 -2.77 -1.04 15.38
CA ILE A 34 -1.34 -0.76 15.40
C ILE A 34 -1.08 0.72 15.23
N TYR A 35 -1.76 1.37 14.25
CA TYR A 35 -1.62 2.80 14.00
C TYR A 35 -1.99 3.64 15.21
N GLY A 36 -3.13 3.32 15.84
CA GLY A 36 -3.60 4.00 17.05
C GLY A 36 -2.65 3.79 18.23
N PHE A 37 -2.15 2.57 18.42
CA PHE A 37 -1.17 2.25 19.46
C PHE A 37 0.12 3.08 19.28
N VAL A 38 0.68 3.10 18.08
CA VAL A 38 1.89 3.88 17.79
C VAL A 38 1.67 5.38 18.04
N LYS A 39 0.50 5.92 17.67
CA LYS A 39 0.17 7.33 17.96
C LYS A 39 0.13 7.62 19.45
N MET A 40 -0.45 6.74 20.25
CA MET A 40 -0.44 6.87 21.73
C MET A 40 0.99 6.78 22.27
N LEU A 41 1.76 5.80 21.82
CA LEU A 41 3.17 5.61 22.22
C LEU A 41 4.01 6.86 21.91
N LEU A 42 3.87 7.46 20.73
CA LEU A 42 4.60 8.68 20.37
C LEU A 42 4.21 9.88 21.25
N LYS A 43 2.96 9.94 21.72
CA LYS A 43 2.53 10.99 22.65
C LYS A 43 3.19 10.84 24.03
N LEU A 44 3.46 9.62 24.46
CA LEU A 44 4.12 9.37 25.76
C LEU A 44 5.54 9.95 25.85
N ARG A 45 6.16 10.38 24.73
CA ARG A 45 7.42 11.13 24.73
C ARG A 45 7.35 12.46 25.49
N GLU A 46 6.15 13.03 25.64
CA GLU A 46 5.92 14.24 26.41
C GLU A 46 6.32 14.05 27.89
N TYR A 47 6.30 12.80 28.37
CA TYR A 47 6.72 12.42 29.72
C TYR A 47 8.22 12.11 29.85
N ASN A 48 9.04 12.43 28.83
CA ASN A 48 10.49 12.27 28.81
C ASN A 48 11.00 10.88 29.28
N PRO A 49 10.50 9.77 28.70
CA PRO A 49 10.92 8.43 29.11
C PRO A 49 12.38 8.17 28.78
N THR A 50 13.11 7.60 29.75
CA THR A 50 14.42 6.99 29.51
C THR A 50 14.32 5.47 29.41
N HIS A 51 13.26 4.90 29.97
CA HIS A 51 12.97 3.48 29.95
C HIS A 51 11.53 3.25 29.58
N MET A 52 11.25 2.21 28.79
CA MET A 52 9.89 1.88 28.34
C MET A 52 9.72 0.38 28.16
N ALA A 53 8.58 -0.15 28.62
CA ALA A 53 8.18 -1.53 28.40
C ALA A 53 6.68 -1.63 28.09
N VAL A 54 6.30 -2.70 27.37
CA VAL A 54 4.91 -3.03 27.07
C VAL A 54 4.64 -4.46 27.55
N ALA A 55 3.69 -4.62 28.47
CA ALA A 55 3.25 -5.91 28.97
C ALA A 55 2.04 -6.44 28.17
N PHE A 56 2.06 -7.72 27.87
CA PHE A 56 0.95 -8.41 27.19
C PHE A 56 0.54 -9.69 27.94
N ASP A 57 -0.76 -10.02 27.88
CA ASP A 57 -1.27 -11.31 28.34
C ASP A 57 -0.87 -12.42 27.35
N LEU A 58 -0.57 -13.59 27.91
CA LEU A 58 -0.45 -14.83 27.15
C LEU A 58 -1.81 -15.56 27.10
N ARG A 59 -2.04 -16.35 26.05
CA ARG A 59 -3.21 -17.23 25.93
C ARG A 59 -3.04 -18.50 26.77
N ALA A 60 -2.62 -18.35 28.01
CA ALA A 60 -2.43 -19.47 28.95
C ALA A 60 -3.22 -19.17 30.23
N PRO A 61 -3.75 -20.21 30.93
CA PRO A 61 -4.41 -19.99 32.20
C PRO A 61 -3.47 -19.39 33.24
N THR A 62 -3.91 -18.32 33.90
CA THR A 62 -3.19 -17.71 35.02
C THR A 62 -3.48 -18.41 36.35
N PHE A 63 -2.73 -18.05 37.39
CA PHE A 63 -3.02 -18.61 38.74
C PHE A 63 -4.47 -18.33 39.19
N ARG A 64 -5.05 -17.18 38.80
CA ARG A 64 -6.45 -16.84 39.10
C ARG A 64 -7.43 -17.79 38.43
N HIS A 65 -7.19 -18.18 37.17
CA HIS A 65 -8.01 -19.18 36.47
C HIS A 65 -7.90 -20.59 37.07
N LYS A 66 -6.75 -20.93 37.67
CA LYS A 66 -6.54 -22.21 38.32
C LYS A 66 -7.24 -22.28 39.68
N GLU A 67 -7.39 -21.15 40.36
CA GLU A 67 -8.03 -21.06 41.65
C GLU A 67 -9.54 -20.83 41.58
N PHE A 68 -10.00 -20.11 40.55
CA PHE A 68 -11.39 -19.70 40.38
C PHE A 68 -11.84 -19.93 38.92
N ASP A 69 -12.57 -20.99 38.67
CA ASP A 69 -13.05 -21.40 37.34
C ASP A 69 -14.02 -20.39 36.67
N TYR A 70 -14.69 -19.60 37.49
CA TYR A 70 -15.59 -18.54 37.01
C TYR A 70 -14.90 -17.23 36.63
N TYR A 71 -13.63 -17.03 36.98
CA TYR A 71 -12.90 -15.79 36.71
C TYR A 71 -12.78 -15.54 35.18
N LYS A 72 -13.18 -14.36 34.73
CA LYS A 72 -13.23 -13.95 33.29
C LYS A 72 -13.97 -14.89 32.33
N ALA A 73 -14.77 -15.84 32.85
CA ALA A 73 -15.49 -16.85 32.06
C ALA A 73 -16.53 -16.23 31.08
N THR A 74 -16.99 -15.04 31.35
CA THR A 74 -17.96 -14.29 30.51
C THR A 74 -17.32 -13.42 29.43
N ARG A 75 -15.99 -13.30 29.39
CA ARG A 75 -15.30 -12.47 28.39
C ARG A 75 -15.49 -13.02 26.97
N LYS A 76 -15.90 -12.14 26.04
CA LYS A 76 -15.99 -12.49 24.62
C LYS A 76 -14.59 -12.67 24.02
N PRO A 77 -14.43 -13.58 23.06
CA PRO A 77 -13.15 -13.74 22.37
C PRO A 77 -12.78 -12.45 21.63
N MET A 78 -11.46 -12.22 21.48
CA MET A 78 -10.92 -11.10 20.73
C MET A 78 -11.37 -11.19 19.28
N PRO A 79 -11.84 -10.06 18.65
CA PRO A 79 -12.17 -10.03 17.24
C PRO A 79 -11.00 -10.50 16.35
N GLU A 80 -11.29 -11.25 15.29
CA GLU A 80 -10.24 -11.79 14.39
C GLU A 80 -9.37 -10.69 13.80
N ASP A 81 -9.98 -9.57 13.35
CA ASP A 81 -9.25 -8.42 12.82
C ASP A 81 -8.30 -7.75 13.82
N LEU A 82 -8.56 -7.88 15.12
CA LEU A 82 -7.65 -7.41 16.16
C LEU A 82 -6.59 -8.46 16.45
N ALA A 83 -6.98 -9.73 16.50
CA ALA A 83 -6.09 -10.84 16.84
C ALA A 83 -4.90 -10.94 15.86
N VAL A 84 -5.09 -10.64 14.57
CA VAL A 84 -4.01 -10.64 13.57
C VAL A 84 -3.07 -9.45 13.69
N GLN A 85 -3.47 -8.37 14.36
CA GLN A 85 -2.66 -7.17 14.55
C GLN A 85 -1.72 -7.28 15.77
N VAL A 86 -2.07 -8.09 16.78
CA VAL A 86 -1.25 -8.21 18.02
C VAL A 86 0.17 -8.71 17.75
N PRO A 87 0.40 -9.81 16.97
CA PRO A 87 1.76 -10.26 16.65
C PRO A 87 2.56 -9.19 15.90
N VAL A 88 1.95 -8.53 14.91
CA VAL A 88 2.59 -7.48 14.11
C VAL A 88 2.97 -6.28 14.98
N LEU A 89 2.12 -5.90 15.94
CA LEU A 89 2.46 -4.86 16.92
C LEU A 89 3.67 -5.25 17.77
N LYS A 90 3.72 -6.48 18.27
CA LYS A 90 4.85 -6.96 19.07
C LYS A 90 6.17 -6.93 18.27
N ASP A 91 6.12 -7.33 17.01
CA ASP A 91 7.30 -7.29 16.13
C ASP A 91 7.73 -5.84 15.84
N LEU A 92 6.78 -4.94 15.62
CA LEU A 92 7.06 -3.51 15.49
C LEU A 92 7.69 -2.91 16.77
N LEU A 93 7.17 -3.24 17.96
CA LEU A 93 7.74 -2.79 19.22
C LEU A 93 9.19 -3.30 19.43
N ARG A 94 9.44 -4.56 19.05
CA ARG A 94 10.82 -5.11 19.06
C ARG A 94 11.74 -4.37 18.09
N ALA A 95 11.26 -4.06 16.87
CA ALA A 95 11.99 -3.24 15.91
C ALA A 95 12.26 -1.82 16.44
N MET A 96 11.35 -1.25 17.22
CA MET A 96 11.54 0.02 17.93
C MET A 96 12.47 -0.10 19.13
N LYS A 97 13.02 -1.28 19.44
CA LYS A 97 13.82 -1.56 20.64
C LYS A 97 13.06 -1.31 21.94
N ILE A 98 11.74 -1.49 21.96
CA ILE A 98 10.90 -1.38 23.14
C ILE A 98 10.71 -2.79 23.71
N ALA A 99 10.93 -2.95 25.01
CA ALA A 99 10.80 -4.22 25.69
C ALA A 99 9.34 -4.71 25.65
N VAL A 100 9.12 -5.90 25.09
CA VAL A 100 7.83 -6.62 25.10
C VAL A 100 7.90 -7.73 26.11
N ILE A 101 7.07 -7.66 27.14
CA ILE A 101 7.13 -8.56 28.30
C ILE A 101 5.86 -9.39 28.39
N GLU A 102 6.03 -10.69 28.51
CA GLU A 102 4.97 -11.69 28.67
C GLU A 102 5.46 -12.74 29.67
N LYS A 103 4.58 -13.22 30.55
CA LYS A 103 4.92 -14.25 31.54
C LYS A 103 3.80 -15.26 31.68
N GLU A 104 4.12 -16.53 31.45
CA GLU A 104 3.15 -17.61 31.65
C GLU A 104 2.71 -17.71 33.10
N GLY A 105 1.39 -17.88 33.32
CA GLY A 105 0.80 -18.00 34.64
C GLY A 105 0.41 -16.69 35.31
N TYR A 106 0.78 -15.55 34.70
CA TYR A 106 0.48 -14.19 35.20
C TYR A 106 -0.24 -13.35 34.14
N GLU A 107 -0.91 -12.31 34.57
CA GLU A 107 -1.55 -11.34 33.67
C GLU A 107 -0.63 -10.12 33.44
N ALA A 108 -0.94 -9.33 32.41
CA ALA A 108 -0.19 -8.10 32.11
C ALA A 108 -0.16 -7.14 33.30
N ASP A 109 -1.27 -7.05 34.04
CA ASP A 109 -1.37 -6.20 35.25
C ASP A 109 -0.39 -6.63 36.36
N ASP A 110 -0.16 -7.95 36.52
CA ASP A 110 0.81 -8.46 37.49
C ASP A 110 2.25 -8.11 37.09
N ILE A 111 2.55 -8.19 35.77
CA ILE A 111 3.86 -7.79 35.25
C ILE A 111 4.06 -6.28 35.48
N ILE A 112 3.04 -5.45 35.15
CA ILE A 112 3.04 -4.01 35.32
C ILE A 112 3.25 -3.66 36.80
N GLY A 113 2.48 -4.27 37.69
CA GLY A 113 2.56 -4.02 39.14
C GLY A 113 3.93 -4.40 39.71
N THR A 114 4.50 -5.52 39.26
CA THR A 114 5.85 -5.95 39.72
C THR A 114 6.93 -5.00 39.25
N MET A 115 6.91 -4.59 37.99
CA MET A 115 7.93 -3.70 37.43
C MET A 115 7.79 -2.28 37.96
N ALA A 116 6.55 -1.77 38.12
CA ALA A 116 6.33 -0.46 38.70
C ALA A 116 6.85 -0.38 40.15
N LYS A 117 6.62 -1.42 40.95
CA LYS A 117 7.13 -1.52 42.32
C LYS A 117 8.65 -1.67 42.41
N ALA A 118 9.26 -2.34 41.45
CA ALA A 118 10.71 -2.54 41.37
C ALA A 118 11.46 -1.35 40.78
N ALA A 119 10.76 -0.37 40.22
CA ALA A 119 11.38 0.79 39.61
C ALA A 119 11.95 1.75 40.67
N GLU A 120 13.23 2.12 40.52
CA GLU A 120 13.92 3.10 41.36
C GLU A 120 13.87 4.51 40.77
N MET A 121 12.80 4.82 40.02
CA MET A 121 12.61 6.09 39.32
C MET A 121 11.12 6.40 39.10
N PRO A 122 10.74 7.66 38.87
CA PRO A 122 9.36 8.02 38.57
C PRO A 122 8.78 7.15 37.47
N THR A 123 7.63 6.51 37.72
CA THR A 123 7.03 5.51 36.90
C THR A 123 5.65 5.93 36.45
N TYR A 124 5.36 5.81 35.15
CA TYR A 124 4.06 6.03 34.57
C TYR A 124 3.48 4.72 34.06
N VAL A 125 2.35 4.30 34.62
CA VAL A 125 1.58 3.14 34.17
C VAL A 125 0.51 3.59 33.20
N VAL A 126 0.58 3.13 31.96
CA VAL A 126 -0.35 3.55 30.89
C VAL A 126 -1.37 2.45 30.61
N THR A 127 -2.62 2.67 30.96
CA THR A 127 -3.70 1.67 30.82
C THR A 127 -5.07 2.32 30.66
N GLY A 128 -6.05 1.54 30.22
CA GLY A 128 -7.48 1.87 30.27
C GLY A 128 -8.22 1.09 31.35
N ASP A 129 -7.51 0.32 32.18
CA ASP A 129 -8.09 -0.45 33.28
C ASP A 129 -7.96 0.29 34.61
N ARG A 130 -9.07 0.37 35.34
CA ARG A 130 -9.13 1.01 36.66
C ARG A 130 -8.48 0.20 37.75
N ASP A 131 -8.25 -1.09 37.52
CA ASP A 131 -7.58 -1.96 38.48
C ASP A 131 -6.17 -1.51 38.78
N SER A 132 -5.51 -0.92 37.79
CA SER A 132 -4.18 -0.35 37.94
C SER A 132 -4.13 0.86 38.88
N PHE A 133 -5.27 1.46 39.31
CA PHE A 133 -5.25 2.53 40.29
C PHE A 133 -4.73 2.09 41.65
N GLN A 134 -4.77 0.79 41.94
CA GLN A 134 -4.15 0.24 43.17
C GLN A 134 -2.60 0.35 43.17
N LEU A 135 -1.98 0.63 42.00
CA LEU A 135 -0.54 0.78 41.85
C LEU A 135 -0.04 2.22 42.08
N ILE A 136 -0.94 3.17 42.23
CA ILE A 136 -0.61 4.58 42.48
C ILE A 136 0.15 4.69 43.83
N GLY A 137 1.24 5.44 43.81
CA GLY A 137 2.09 5.71 44.99
C GLY A 137 2.97 6.94 44.76
N ASP A 138 3.91 7.16 45.67
CA ASP A 138 4.78 8.36 45.66
C ASP A 138 5.55 8.51 44.32
N ASP A 139 6.06 7.41 43.77
CA ASP A 139 6.81 7.39 42.52
C ASP A 139 6.03 6.81 41.35
N THR A 140 4.76 6.42 41.53
CA THR A 140 3.95 5.79 40.50
C THR A 140 2.68 6.58 40.20
N THR A 141 2.55 7.07 38.99
CA THR A 141 1.35 7.74 38.45
C THR A 141 0.70 6.87 37.38
N VAL A 142 -0.62 6.74 37.39
CA VAL A 142 -1.35 6.03 36.33
C VAL A 142 -1.86 7.02 35.29
N LEU A 143 -1.42 6.86 34.04
CA LEU A 143 -1.93 7.58 32.89
C LEU A 143 -3.14 6.81 32.33
N PHE A 144 -4.32 7.23 32.75
CA PHE A 144 -5.56 6.55 32.41
C PHE A 144 -6.12 7.05 31.08
N THR A 145 -6.35 6.15 30.15
CA THR A 145 -6.94 6.50 28.85
C THR A 145 -8.46 6.65 28.97
N LYS A 146 -9.02 7.86 28.78
CA LYS A 146 -10.46 8.14 29.02
C LYS A 146 -11.31 8.08 27.75
N LYS A 147 -10.92 8.77 26.69
CA LYS A 147 -11.69 8.84 25.43
C LYS A 147 -10.77 8.93 24.22
N GLY A 148 -11.01 8.08 23.20
CA GLY A 148 -10.19 8.06 22.00
C GLY A 148 -8.76 7.57 22.24
N ILE A 149 -7.81 8.02 21.40
CA ILE A 149 -6.40 7.64 21.44
C ILE A 149 -5.48 8.76 21.94
N SER A 150 -6.02 9.91 22.35
CA SER A 150 -5.22 11.11 22.61
C SER A 150 -5.44 11.74 23.99
N GLU A 151 -6.44 11.34 24.75
CA GLU A 151 -6.73 11.91 26.06
C GLU A 151 -6.25 10.97 27.17
N LEU A 152 -5.31 11.45 27.99
CA LEU A 152 -4.76 10.78 29.15
C LEU A 152 -5.08 11.61 30.41
N ASP A 153 -5.70 10.98 31.40
CA ASP A 153 -5.88 11.58 32.73
C ASP A 153 -4.76 11.09 33.65
N GLU A 154 -4.07 12.01 34.30
CA GLU A 154 -3.06 11.68 35.29
C GLU A 154 -3.73 11.39 36.63
N MET A 155 -3.66 10.12 37.01
CA MET A 155 -4.25 9.63 38.27
C MET A 155 -3.16 9.48 39.31
N THR A 156 -3.19 10.40 40.27
CA THR A 156 -2.40 10.41 41.49
C THR A 156 -3.29 10.05 42.67
N GLU A 157 -2.75 9.84 43.85
CA GLU A 157 -3.55 9.57 45.04
C GLU A 157 -4.58 10.69 45.30
N GLN A 158 -4.17 11.94 45.10
CA GLN A 158 -5.05 13.11 45.28
C GLN A 158 -6.21 13.15 44.26
N THR A 159 -5.89 12.90 42.97
CA THR A 159 -6.92 12.88 41.91
C THR A 159 -7.84 11.68 42.05
N LEU A 160 -7.31 10.50 42.43
CA LEU A 160 -8.11 9.31 42.71
C LEU A 160 -9.10 9.55 43.86
N LYS A 161 -8.62 10.11 44.97
CA LYS A 161 -9.47 10.45 46.13
C LYS A 161 -10.57 11.45 45.76
N SER A 162 -10.23 12.45 44.95
CA SER A 162 -11.21 13.43 44.46
C SER A 162 -12.26 12.85 43.52
N ALA A 163 -11.85 11.88 42.66
CA ALA A 163 -12.72 11.30 41.61
C ALA A 163 -13.59 10.14 42.14
N MET A 164 -13.07 9.33 43.05
CA MET A 164 -13.71 8.11 43.52
C MET A 164 -13.95 8.01 45.04
N GLY A 165 -13.41 8.91 45.84
CA GLY A 165 -13.44 8.83 47.28
C GLY A 165 -12.53 7.73 47.87
N LEU A 166 -11.64 7.16 47.09
CA LEU A 166 -10.82 6.00 47.44
C LEU A 166 -9.31 6.34 47.49
N THR A 167 -8.61 5.65 48.36
CA THR A 167 -7.14 5.57 48.30
C THR A 167 -6.73 4.45 47.35
N PRO A 168 -5.48 4.36 46.88
CA PRO A 168 -5.00 3.26 46.02
C PRO A 168 -5.28 1.86 46.61
N SER A 169 -5.02 1.65 47.90
CA SER A 169 -5.36 0.41 48.60
C SER A 169 -6.88 0.20 48.71
N GLY A 170 -7.65 1.29 48.85
CA GLY A 170 -9.12 1.25 48.88
C GLY A 170 -9.76 0.75 47.59
N VAL A 171 -9.07 0.81 46.45
CA VAL A 171 -9.58 0.27 45.18
C VAL A 171 -9.77 -1.27 45.27
N ILE A 172 -8.84 -1.97 45.93
CA ILE A 172 -8.91 -3.42 46.14
C ILE A 172 -10.10 -3.73 47.03
N GLU A 173 -10.22 -3.01 48.13
CA GLU A 173 -11.29 -3.17 49.12
C GLU A 173 -12.68 -2.88 48.53
N TYR A 174 -12.74 -1.87 47.65
CA TYR A 174 -13.97 -1.53 46.94
C TYR A 174 -14.41 -2.70 46.01
N LYS A 175 -13.48 -3.29 45.23
CA LYS A 175 -13.79 -4.43 44.38
C LYS A 175 -14.11 -5.69 45.19
N ALA A 176 -13.54 -5.85 46.37
CA ALA A 176 -13.88 -6.94 47.29
C ALA A 176 -15.35 -6.87 47.73
N LEU A 177 -15.87 -5.67 47.95
CA LEU A 177 -17.25 -5.44 48.41
C LEU A 177 -18.24 -5.35 47.24
N ALA A 178 -17.99 -4.49 46.24
CA ALA A 178 -18.91 -4.21 45.13
C ALA A 178 -18.82 -5.27 44.00
N GLY A 179 -17.70 -5.96 43.89
CA GLY A 179 -17.41 -6.85 42.75
C GLY A 179 -16.98 -6.14 41.49
N ASP A 180 -16.77 -6.89 40.43
CA ASP A 180 -16.52 -6.42 39.07
C ASP A 180 -17.17 -7.31 38.03
N ALA A 181 -18.17 -6.79 37.32
CA ALA A 181 -18.92 -7.53 36.31
C ALA A 181 -18.09 -7.85 35.08
N SER A 182 -17.06 -7.02 34.74
CA SER A 182 -16.21 -7.22 33.56
C SER A 182 -15.31 -8.46 33.69
N ASP A 183 -14.86 -8.73 34.93
CA ASP A 183 -13.97 -9.85 35.24
C ASP A 183 -14.69 -11.00 35.97
N ASN A 184 -16.01 -10.86 36.09
CA ASN A 184 -16.87 -11.81 36.81
C ASN A 184 -16.46 -11.97 38.28
N ILE A 185 -16.00 -10.90 38.93
CA ILE A 185 -15.71 -10.85 40.35
C ILE A 185 -17.02 -10.53 41.07
N ARG A 186 -17.44 -11.41 41.99
CA ARG A 186 -18.79 -11.44 42.53
C ARG A 186 -19.08 -10.33 43.57
N GLY A 187 -18.07 -9.93 44.36
CA GLY A 187 -18.26 -9.05 45.49
C GLY A 187 -19.14 -9.66 46.58
N VAL A 188 -19.70 -8.79 47.38
CA VAL A 188 -20.74 -9.17 48.37
C VAL A 188 -22.13 -8.99 47.74
N PRO A 189 -22.92 -10.05 47.55
CA PRO A 189 -24.23 -9.96 46.90
C PRO A 189 -25.13 -8.90 47.48
N GLY A 190 -25.54 -7.91 46.69
CA GLY A 190 -26.42 -6.83 47.08
C GLY A 190 -25.73 -5.64 47.80
N VAL A 191 -24.41 -5.60 47.88
CA VAL A 191 -23.62 -4.44 48.22
C VAL A 191 -23.24 -3.72 46.90
N GLY A 192 -23.72 -2.51 46.73
CA GLY A 192 -23.42 -1.71 45.55
C GLY A 192 -22.37 -0.62 45.84
N ASP A 193 -21.94 0.08 44.76
CA ASP A 193 -20.85 1.04 44.76
C ASP A 193 -20.90 2.05 45.91
N LYS A 194 -22.05 2.70 46.13
CA LYS A 194 -22.21 3.71 47.19
C LYS A 194 -21.98 3.12 48.58
N SER A 195 -22.52 1.93 48.82
CA SER A 195 -22.38 1.28 50.13
C SER A 195 -20.94 0.81 50.35
N ALA A 196 -20.27 0.30 49.30
CA ALA A 196 -18.87 -0.08 49.37
C ALA A 196 -17.94 1.09 49.69
N VAL A 197 -18.09 2.23 48.98
CA VAL A 197 -17.30 3.43 49.24
C VAL A 197 -17.55 3.95 50.66
N THR A 198 -18.82 4.05 51.11
CA THR A 198 -19.14 4.52 52.46
C THR A 198 -18.55 3.61 53.56
N LEU A 199 -18.52 2.31 53.35
CA LEU A 199 -17.92 1.36 54.31
C LEU A 199 -16.41 1.55 54.37
N ILE A 200 -15.76 1.73 53.22
CA ILE A 200 -14.31 1.93 53.14
C ILE A 200 -13.91 3.28 53.71
N GLU A 201 -14.64 4.33 53.44
CA GLU A 201 -14.42 5.65 54.05
C GLU A 201 -14.51 5.61 55.57
N LYS A 202 -15.45 4.81 56.13
CA LYS A 202 -15.67 4.74 57.56
C LYS A 202 -14.67 3.80 58.26
N TYR A 203 -14.39 2.63 57.69
CA TYR A 203 -13.64 1.57 58.39
C TYR A 203 -12.24 1.31 57.75
N GLY A 204 -11.97 1.83 56.59
CA GLY A 204 -10.67 1.76 55.91
C GLY A 204 -10.49 0.52 55.02
N ASN A 205 -10.74 -0.66 55.50
CA ASN A 205 -10.56 -1.91 54.78
C ASN A 205 -11.57 -2.99 55.16
N VAL A 206 -11.61 -4.07 54.41
CA VAL A 206 -12.55 -5.19 54.62
C VAL A 206 -12.37 -5.85 56.00
N ASP A 207 -11.14 -5.98 56.49
CA ASP A 207 -10.89 -6.62 57.78
C ASP A 207 -11.47 -5.79 58.92
N GLU A 208 -11.31 -4.49 58.88
CA GLU A 208 -11.92 -3.55 59.87
C GLU A 208 -13.43 -3.50 59.74
N ILE A 209 -13.98 -3.58 58.52
CA ILE A 209 -15.44 -3.70 58.31
C ILE A 209 -16.00 -4.92 59.04
N TYR A 210 -15.33 -6.08 58.95
CA TYR A 210 -15.77 -7.30 59.65
C TYR A 210 -15.45 -7.32 61.13
N ALA A 211 -14.39 -6.65 61.58
CA ALA A 211 -14.11 -6.44 63.00
C ALA A 211 -15.18 -5.60 63.70
N HIS A 212 -15.74 -4.63 62.96
CA HIS A 212 -16.77 -3.71 63.47
C HIS A 212 -18.16 -4.06 62.93
N ILE A 213 -18.39 -5.33 62.53
CA ILE A 213 -19.66 -5.76 61.91
C ILE A 213 -20.89 -5.50 62.79
N ASP A 214 -20.73 -5.44 64.11
CA ASP A 214 -21.80 -5.18 65.08
C ASP A 214 -22.27 -3.72 65.09
N GLU A 215 -21.47 -2.80 64.61
CA GLU A 215 -21.84 -1.40 64.44
C GLU A 215 -22.68 -1.13 63.19
N ILE A 216 -22.70 -2.12 62.26
CA ILE A 216 -23.48 -2.07 61.02
C ILE A 216 -24.86 -2.62 61.29
N SER A 217 -25.92 -1.94 60.91
CA SER A 217 -27.29 -2.34 61.18
C SER A 217 -28.08 -2.73 59.93
N GLY A 218 -29.20 -3.37 60.12
CA GLY A 218 -30.20 -3.64 59.08
C GLY A 218 -29.79 -4.72 58.07
N SER A 219 -30.27 -4.57 56.83
CA SER A 219 -30.06 -5.54 55.75
C SER A 219 -28.57 -5.60 55.28
N LEU A 220 -27.82 -4.51 55.44
CA LEU A 220 -26.42 -4.44 55.05
C LEU A 220 -25.55 -5.36 55.90
N LYS A 221 -25.77 -5.39 57.23
CA LYS A 221 -25.08 -6.32 58.12
C LYS A 221 -25.28 -7.78 57.70
N ARG A 222 -26.53 -8.16 57.40
CA ARG A 222 -26.84 -9.53 56.98
C ARG A 222 -26.09 -9.87 55.67
N LYS A 223 -26.16 -9.00 54.67
CA LYS A 223 -25.45 -9.19 53.39
C LYS A 223 -23.93 -9.38 53.57
N LEU A 224 -23.32 -8.56 54.42
CA LEU A 224 -21.88 -8.69 54.72
C LEU A 224 -21.57 -10.00 55.39
N ILE A 225 -22.38 -10.45 56.37
CA ILE A 225 -22.17 -11.75 57.04
C ILE A 225 -22.32 -12.89 56.04
N ASP A 226 -23.42 -12.91 55.29
CA ASP A 226 -23.71 -13.99 54.31
C ASP A 226 -22.68 -14.01 53.17
N GLY A 227 -22.18 -12.86 52.74
CA GLY A 227 -21.25 -12.71 51.66
C GLY A 227 -19.77 -12.69 52.05
N LYS A 228 -19.42 -12.98 53.30
CA LYS A 228 -18.04 -12.86 53.83
C LYS A 228 -17.01 -13.57 53.00
N GLN A 229 -17.22 -14.87 52.66
CA GLN A 229 -16.32 -15.66 51.87
C GLN A 229 -16.14 -15.05 50.45
N SER A 230 -17.27 -14.69 49.80
CA SER A 230 -17.24 -14.07 48.47
C SER A 230 -16.47 -12.73 48.48
N CYS A 231 -16.51 -11.99 49.58
CA CYS A 231 -15.74 -10.77 49.74
C CYS A 231 -14.22 -11.03 49.71
N TYR A 232 -13.76 -12.00 50.50
CA TYR A 232 -12.32 -12.34 50.54
C TYR A 232 -11.83 -12.98 49.25
N ASP A 233 -12.65 -13.82 48.59
CA ASP A 233 -12.35 -14.39 47.27
C ASP A 233 -12.23 -13.26 46.22
N SER A 234 -13.13 -12.32 46.24
CA SER A 234 -13.14 -11.13 45.37
C SER A 234 -11.93 -10.24 45.61
N ARG A 235 -11.56 -10.02 46.88
CA ARG A 235 -10.34 -9.28 47.29
C ARG A 235 -9.09 -9.94 46.68
N ARG A 236 -8.99 -11.27 46.80
CA ARG A 236 -7.85 -12.04 46.24
C ARG A 236 -7.79 -11.94 44.73
N LEU A 237 -8.93 -12.03 44.03
CA LEU A 237 -9.02 -11.87 42.57
C LEU A 237 -8.67 -10.47 42.10
N ALA A 238 -9.11 -9.42 42.81
CA ALA A 238 -8.88 -8.02 42.46
C ALA A 238 -7.44 -7.54 42.73
N THR A 239 -6.70 -8.26 43.59
CA THR A 239 -5.34 -7.85 43.97
C THR A 239 -4.33 -8.16 42.87
N ILE A 240 -3.61 -7.14 42.39
CA ILE A 240 -2.50 -7.29 41.45
C ILE A 240 -1.30 -7.89 42.18
N CYS A 241 -0.72 -8.95 41.61
CA CYS A 241 0.51 -9.55 42.12
C CYS A 241 1.70 -8.65 41.76
N THR A 242 2.48 -8.24 42.78
CA THR A 242 3.67 -7.38 42.59
C THR A 242 4.98 -8.14 42.79
N HIS A 243 4.98 -9.46 42.62
CA HIS A 243 6.15 -10.33 42.81
C HIS A 243 6.21 -11.43 41.76
N VAL A 244 6.06 -11.08 40.49
CA VAL A 244 6.21 -12.01 39.36
C VAL A 244 7.69 -12.38 39.22
N PRO A 245 8.05 -13.67 39.18
CA PRO A 245 9.45 -14.08 39.09
C PRO A 245 10.03 -13.90 37.67
N ASP A 246 11.34 -13.77 37.59
CA ASP A 246 12.13 -13.76 36.34
C ASP A 246 11.66 -12.70 35.31
N LEU A 247 11.32 -11.51 35.73
CA LEU A 247 11.09 -10.36 34.86
C LEU A 247 12.42 -9.64 34.59
N PRO A 248 12.57 -8.96 33.43
CA PRO A 248 13.71 -8.09 33.17
C PRO A 248 13.73 -6.94 34.18
N GLN A 249 14.92 -6.45 34.48
CA GLN A 249 15.04 -5.25 35.32
C GLN A 249 14.70 -4.01 34.50
N VAL A 250 14.22 -2.93 35.16
CA VAL A 250 13.87 -1.68 34.47
C VAL A 250 15.05 -1.12 33.65
N LYS A 251 16.29 -1.23 34.17
CA LYS A 251 17.50 -0.81 33.46
C LYS A 251 17.74 -1.54 32.14
N ASP A 252 17.15 -2.72 31.94
CA ASP A 252 17.26 -3.52 30.72
C ASP A 252 16.20 -3.14 29.69
N CYS A 253 15.38 -2.12 29.96
CA CYS A 253 14.31 -1.62 29.11
C CYS A 253 14.55 -0.17 28.64
N PRO A 254 15.74 0.18 28.07
CA PRO A 254 16.01 1.55 27.66
C PRO A 254 15.06 1.99 26.54
N PHE A 255 14.59 3.22 26.59
CA PHE A 255 13.83 3.82 25.49
C PHE A 255 14.76 4.58 24.56
N ILE A 256 14.84 4.12 23.34
CA ILE A 256 15.77 4.65 22.34
C ILE A 256 14.97 5.41 21.28
N PHE A 257 15.19 6.72 21.21
CA PHE A 257 14.54 7.60 20.24
C PHE A 257 15.56 8.65 19.72
N PRO A 258 15.52 9.04 18.42
CA PRO A 258 14.66 8.57 17.32
C PRO A 258 14.86 7.08 17.00
N PHE A 259 13.83 6.47 16.37
CA PHE A 259 13.85 5.05 16.01
C PHE A 259 14.85 4.75 14.90
N ALA A 260 15.25 3.50 14.78
CA ALA A 260 16.08 3.05 13.67
C ALA A 260 15.29 3.08 12.33
N GLN A 261 16.00 3.14 11.21
CA GLN A 261 15.40 3.29 9.88
C GLN A 261 14.47 2.13 9.50
N ASN A 262 14.75 0.90 9.94
CA ASN A 262 13.89 -0.27 9.73
C ASN A 262 12.46 -0.11 10.27
N VAL A 263 12.27 0.73 11.30
CA VAL A 263 10.93 1.07 11.80
C VAL A 263 10.14 1.87 10.76
N LYS A 264 10.81 2.76 10.01
CA LYS A 264 10.19 3.49 8.89
C LYS A 264 9.71 2.53 7.81
N ASP A 265 10.51 1.52 7.50
CA ASP A 265 10.19 0.53 6.48
C ASP A 265 8.94 -0.28 6.88
N ILE A 266 8.85 -0.65 8.17
CA ILE A 266 7.65 -1.29 8.71
C ILE A 266 6.43 -0.33 8.63
N PHE A 267 6.60 0.96 8.91
CA PHE A 267 5.51 1.93 8.76
C PHE A 267 5.04 2.06 7.30
N VAL A 268 5.96 1.99 6.33
CA VAL A 268 5.65 1.98 4.89
C VAL A 268 4.88 0.70 4.52
N LEU A 269 5.28 -0.45 5.05
CA LEU A 269 4.59 -1.73 4.84
C LEU A 269 3.17 -1.72 5.42
N LEU A 270 2.99 -1.11 6.58
CA LEU A 270 1.70 -0.96 7.26
C LEU A 270 0.83 0.17 6.66
N ASP A 271 1.29 0.86 5.62
CA ASP A 271 0.67 2.04 4.98
C ASP A 271 0.47 3.24 5.92
N PHE A 272 1.37 3.44 6.87
CA PHE A 272 1.34 4.56 7.80
C PHE A 272 1.99 5.82 7.20
N LYS A 273 1.45 6.33 6.10
CA LYS A 273 2.02 7.44 5.30
C LYS A 273 2.39 8.66 6.15
N THR A 274 1.51 9.06 7.06
CA THR A 274 1.75 10.22 7.94
C THR A 274 2.89 10.00 8.94
N LEU A 275 3.14 8.76 9.37
CA LEU A 275 4.22 8.45 10.31
C LEU A 275 5.54 8.21 9.58
N SER A 276 5.51 7.51 8.44
CA SER A 276 6.72 7.24 7.64
C SER A 276 7.31 8.51 7.00
N SER A 277 6.50 9.56 6.76
CA SER A 277 6.98 10.84 6.21
C SER A 277 7.60 11.78 7.26
N LYS A 278 7.47 11.48 8.56
CA LYS A 278 8.03 12.32 9.63
C LYS A 278 9.50 11.98 9.87
N ALA A 279 10.40 12.81 9.34
CA ALA A 279 11.85 12.61 9.46
C ALA A 279 12.34 12.63 10.92
N ASP A 280 11.69 13.40 11.81
CA ASP A 280 12.01 13.52 13.22
C ASP A 280 11.80 12.22 14.04
N LEU A 281 11.05 11.28 13.50
CA LEU A 281 10.81 9.99 14.15
C LEU A 281 11.97 9.00 13.96
N PHE A 282 12.85 9.23 12.98
CA PHE A 282 13.88 8.29 12.59
C PHE A 282 15.27 8.92 12.71
N ARG A 283 16.28 8.09 13.02
CA ARG A 283 17.66 8.57 13.05
C ARG A 283 18.09 8.97 11.65
N SER A 284 18.62 10.18 11.49
CA SER A 284 19.37 10.52 10.27
C SER A 284 20.66 9.72 10.23
N ASN A 285 21.06 9.24 9.07
CA ASN A 285 22.24 8.39 8.85
C ASN A 285 23.58 9.12 9.13
N GLY A 286 23.69 9.87 10.22
CA GLY A 286 24.85 10.70 10.57
C GLY A 286 25.59 10.31 11.86
N THR A 287 25.14 9.32 12.60
CA THR A 287 25.83 8.85 13.83
C THR A 287 25.60 7.35 14.00
N ALA A 288 26.37 6.56 13.26
CA ALA A 288 26.43 5.12 13.44
C ALA A 288 27.82 4.74 13.92
N GLU A 289 28.03 4.79 15.23
CA GLU A 289 28.96 3.89 15.90
C GLU A 289 28.12 3.09 16.88
N LEU A 290 27.93 1.81 16.55
CA LEU A 290 27.49 0.63 17.30
C LEU A 290 26.34 -0.09 16.60
N GLU A 291 26.70 -1.17 15.97
CA GLU A 291 25.96 -2.34 15.46
C GLU A 291 26.20 -2.65 13.97
N ASP A 292 27.45 -2.98 13.68
CA ASP A 292 27.84 -3.65 12.43
C ASP A 292 28.22 -5.13 12.71
N LEU A 293 27.54 -5.72 13.70
CA LEU A 293 27.71 -7.14 14.02
C LEU A 293 26.80 -7.97 13.14
N GLY A 294 27.27 -8.31 11.94
CA GLY A 294 26.65 -9.30 11.06
C GLY A 294 26.49 -8.90 9.59
N LYS A 295 26.84 -7.68 9.20
CA LYS A 295 26.85 -7.31 7.77
C LYS A 295 28.16 -7.70 7.12
N GLU A 296 28.09 -8.20 5.90
CA GLU A 296 29.27 -8.43 5.07
C GLU A 296 29.91 -7.08 4.72
N VAL A 297 31.15 -6.86 5.19
CA VAL A 297 31.94 -5.69 4.78
C VAL A 297 32.62 -6.00 3.47
N VAL A 298 32.30 -5.21 2.44
CA VAL A 298 32.82 -5.43 1.08
C VAL A 298 33.96 -4.47 0.80
N GLU A 299 35.16 -5.02 0.60
CA GLU A 299 36.31 -4.28 0.12
C GLU A 299 36.30 -4.18 -1.39
N ASN A 300 36.94 -3.15 -1.91
CA ASN A 300 36.98 -2.89 -3.33
C ASN A 300 38.10 -3.68 -4.01
N ASP A 301 37.76 -4.32 -5.13
CA ASP A 301 38.70 -5.04 -5.99
C ASP A 301 38.66 -4.38 -7.39
N ASP A 302 39.73 -3.62 -7.72
CA ASP A 302 39.79 -2.81 -8.94
C ASP A 302 40.41 -3.54 -10.15
N GLU A 303 40.81 -4.79 -9.99
CA GLU A 303 41.52 -5.53 -11.06
C GLU A 303 40.59 -6.20 -12.08
N THR A 304 39.36 -5.69 -12.29
CA THR A 304 38.40 -6.33 -13.21
C THR A 304 37.75 -5.33 -14.14
N ASP A 305 37.32 -5.84 -15.32
CA ASP A 305 36.49 -5.10 -16.30
C ASP A 305 35.03 -4.88 -15.81
N VAL A 306 34.78 -5.08 -14.50
CA VAL A 306 33.47 -4.91 -13.84
C VAL A 306 33.62 -4.01 -12.63
N ILE A 307 32.99 -2.86 -12.65
CA ILE A 307 33.09 -1.86 -11.59
C ILE A 307 31.71 -1.41 -11.11
N GLY A 308 31.55 -1.18 -9.82
CA GLY A 308 30.38 -0.48 -9.31
C GLY A 308 30.48 1.02 -9.61
N PHE A 309 29.34 1.62 -9.95
CA PHE A 309 29.23 3.04 -10.24
C PHE A 309 27.96 3.63 -9.59
N ASP A 310 28.11 4.64 -8.75
CA ASP A 310 27.00 5.35 -8.14
C ASP A 310 27.23 6.86 -8.17
N TRP A 311 26.15 7.61 -8.42
CA TRP A 311 26.19 9.07 -8.38
C TRP A 311 25.11 9.59 -7.42
N SER A 312 25.53 9.80 -6.18
CA SER A 312 24.73 10.51 -5.19
C SER A 312 24.77 12.04 -5.38
N ASP A 313 24.08 12.78 -4.52
CA ASP A 313 24.07 14.25 -4.64
C ASP A 313 25.46 14.86 -4.35
N ASP A 314 26.23 14.29 -3.44
CA ASP A 314 27.49 14.87 -2.95
C ASP A 314 28.74 14.20 -3.49
N GLU A 315 28.62 13.04 -4.11
CA GLU A 315 29.77 12.27 -4.57
C GLU A 315 29.44 11.33 -5.73
N VAL A 316 30.47 10.99 -6.52
CA VAL A 316 30.47 9.91 -7.49
C VAL A 316 31.44 8.84 -7.02
N CYS A 317 30.93 7.61 -6.88
CA CYS A 317 31.73 6.43 -6.60
C CYS A 317 31.93 5.64 -7.90
N ALA A 318 33.17 5.39 -8.30
CA ALA A 318 33.50 4.61 -9.47
C ALA A 318 34.66 3.65 -9.15
N GLY A 319 34.35 2.39 -8.92
CA GLY A 319 35.31 1.45 -8.39
C GLY A 319 35.85 1.91 -7.01
N SER A 320 37.17 1.94 -6.83
CA SER A 320 37.81 2.44 -5.62
C SER A 320 37.81 3.97 -5.50
N LYS A 321 37.52 4.69 -6.59
CA LYS A 321 37.64 6.14 -6.63
C LYS A 321 36.33 6.79 -6.16
N ILE A 322 36.46 7.77 -5.27
CA ILE A 322 35.38 8.61 -4.77
C ILE A 322 35.69 10.05 -5.13
N TYR A 323 34.80 10.67 -5.89
CA TYR A 323 34.90 12.07 -6.30
C TYR A 323 33.85 12.87 -5.56
N LYS A 324 34.25 13.76 -4.63
CA LYS A 324 33.34 14.65 -3.92
C LYS A 324 32.92 15.82 -4.78
N ILE A 325 31.61 16.11 -4.82
CA ILE A 325 31.03 17.20 -5.60
C ILE A 325 30.82 18.41 -4.68
N ARG A 326 31.37 19.56 -5.07
CA ARG A 326 31.14 20.82 -4.36
C ARG A 326 29.75 21.38 -4.66
N ARG A 327 28.96 21.62 -3.62
CA ARG A 327 27.62 22.19 -3.71
C ARG A 327 27.54 23.67 -3.36
N ASP A 328 28.44 24.14 -2.48
CA ASP A 328 28.53 25.53 -2.05
C ASP A 328 29.99 25.95 -1.81
N LEU A 329 30.21 27.20 -1.38
CA LEU A 329 31.54 27.78 -1.14
C LEU A 329 32.26 27.17 0.08
N LEU A 330 31.55 26.45 0.95
CA LEU A 330 32.07 25.88 2.21
C LEU A 330 32.23 24.37 2.15
N SER A 331 31.65 23.69 1.15
CA SER A 331 31.77 22.24 0.99
C SER A 331 33.12 21.86 0.34
N ASP A 332 33.73 20.80 0.85
CA ASP A 332 34.86 20.14 0.21
C ASP A 332 34.42 19.47 -1.09
N GLY A 333 35.26 19.52 -2.11
CA GLY A 333 35.02 18.83 -3.38
C GLY A 333 35.34 19.66 -4.60
N GLU A 334 35.08 19.07 -5.75
CA GLU A 334 35.31 19.67 -7.06
C GLU A 334 34.00 20.10 -7.73
N ALA A 335 34.03 21.01 -8.68
CA ALA A 335 32.85 21.36 -9.44
C ALA A 335 32.33 20.12 -10.19
N GLU A 336 31.01 19.93 -10.23
CA GLU A 336 30.36 18.77 -10.85
C GLU A 336 30.87 18.52 -12.28
N ALA A 337 31.02 19.56 -13.09
CA ALA A 337 31.54 19.46 -14.47
C ALA A 337 32.96 18.87 -14.54
N VAL A 338 33.83 19.16 -13.56
CA VAL A 338 35.18 18.62 -13.50
C VAL A 338 35.15 17.13 -13.15
N VAL A 339 34.28 16.75 -12.23
CA VAL A 339 34.09 15.32 -11.88
C VAL A 339 33.59 14.55 -13.09
N ILE A 340 32.59 15.12 -13.82
CA ILE A 340 32.03 14.48 -15.02
C ILE A 340 33.10 14.26 -16.11
N GLU A 341 33.97 15.25 -16.36
CA GLU A 341 35.03 15.09 -17.37
C GLU A 341 35.98 13.92 -17.02
N ARG A 342 36.23 13.68 -15.73
CA ARG A 342 37.08 12.56 -15.29
C ARG A 342 36.41 11.18 -15.43
N ILE A 343 35.06 11.12 -15.31
CA ILE A 343 34.36 9.84 -15.42
C ILE A 343 33.81 9.57 -16.81
N LYS A 344 33.92 10.53 -17.74
CA LYS A 344 33.39 10.44 -19.10
C LYS A 344 33.92 9.23 -19.84
N GLU A 345 35.23 9.07 -19.92
CA GLU A 345 35.86 7.92 -20.59
C GLU A 345 35.34 6.61 -20.03
N LEU A 346 35.22 6.51 -18.71
CA LEU A 346 34.67 5.34 -18.03
C LEU A 346 33.20 5.08 -18.40
N CYS A 347 32.36 6.11 -18.39
CA CYS A 347 30.96 5.96 -18.73
C CYS A 347 30.75 5.48 -20.17
N GLU A 348 31.61 5.94 -21.10
CA GLU A 348 31.52 5.66 -22.54
C GLU A 348 32.29 4.40 -22.97
N ASP A 349 33.13 3.84 -22.11
CA ASP A 349 33.88 2.61 -22.40
C ASP A 349 32.95 1.41 -22.55
N GLU A 350 33.07 0.70 -23.69
CA GLU A 350 32.29 -0.51 -23.99
C GLU A 350 32.90 -1.80 -23.39
N ASN A 351 34.16 -1.76 -22.96
CA ASN A 351 34.83 -2.93 -22.40
C ASN A 351 34.58 -3.09 -20.90
N THR A 352 34.41 -1.98 -20.18
CA THR A 352 34.15 -2.01 -18.75
C THR A 352 32.65 -2.08 -18.48
N LEU A 353 32.20 -3.10 -17.75
CA LEU A 353 30.82 -3.22 -17.27
C LEU A 353 30.59 -2.34 -16.03
N LYS A 354 29.73 -1.34 -16.12
CA LYS A 354 29.34 -0.48 -15.02
C LYS A 354 28.11 -1.04 -14.30
N ILE A 355 28.26 -1.36 -13.02
CA ILE A 355 27.15 -1.82 -12.18
C ILE A 355 26.53 -0.60 -11.51
N VAL A 356 25.30 -0.30 -11.86
CA VAL A 356 24.56 0.89 -11.41
C VAL A 356 23.23 0.53 -10.77
N ALA A 357 22.68 1.42 -9.97
CA ALA A 357 21.29 1.37 -9.55
C ALA A 357 20.53 2.54 -10.17
N ASP A 358 19.42 2.26 -10.87
CA ASP A 358 18.63 3.24 -11.64
C ASP A 358 19.42 3.92 -12.78
N ALA A 359 19.81 3.11 -13.77
CA ALA A 359 20.53 3.56 -14.96
C ALA A 359 19.80 4.69 -15.72
N LYS A 360 18.47 4.70 -15.72
CA LYS A 360 17.66 5.74 -16.38
C LYS A 360 17.89 7.12 -15.77
N SER A 361 17.84 7.23 -14.45
CA SER A 361 18.14 8.49 -13.73
C SER A 361 19.58 8.92 -13.95
N LEU A 362 20.53 7.98 -13.97
CA LEU A 362 21.93 8.26 -14.27
C LEU A 362 22.10 8.81 -15.70
N MET A 363 21.49 8.19 -16.71
CA MET A 363 21.51 8.68 -18.09
C MET A 363 20.94 10.11 -18.20
N TYR A 364 19.86 10.41 -17.48
CA TYR A 364 19.28 11.76 -17.45
C TYR A 364 20.27 12.79 -16.92
N ARG A 365 21.05 12.46 -15.88
CA ARG A 365 22.08 13.35 -15.31
C ARG A 365 23.27 13.53 -16.26
N LEU A 366 23.82 12.43 -16.80
CA LEU A 366 24.97 12.43 -17.70
C LEU A 366 24.73 13.22 -19.00
N ARG A 367 23.50 13.21 -19.51
CA ARG A 367 23.13 13.94 -20.74
C ARG A 367 23.34 15.44 -20.67
N LYS A 368 23.23 16.08 -19.50
CA LYS A 368 23.52 17.52 -19.31
C LYS A 368 24.93 17.87 -19.74
N TYR A 369 25.83 16.87 -19.77
CA TYR A 369 27.24 17.00 -20.09
C TYR A 369 27.62 16.28 -21.38
N ASN A 370 26.65 15.85 -22.18
CA ASN A 370 26.85 15.06 -23.41
C ASN A 370 27.67 13.80 -23.16
N VAL A 371 27.46 13.11 -22.06
CA VAL A 371 28.08 11.83 -21.72
C VAL A 371 27.06 10.71 -21.91
N THR A 372 27.46 9.60 -22.54
CA THR A 372 26.63 8.41 -22.78
C THR A 372 27.04 7.29 -21.84
N LEU A 373 26.09 6.68 -21.15
CA LEU A 373 26.33 5.47 -20.37
C LEU A 373 26.25 4.26 -21.29
N ARG A 374 27.38 3.55 -21.45
CA ARG A 374 27.47 2.32 -22.25
C ARG A 374 27.85 1.13 -21.39
N HIS A 375 27.51 -0.07 -21.82
CA HIS A 375 27.84 -1.35 -21.20
C HIS A 375 27.64 -1.31 -19.65
N PHE A 376 26.39 -1.42 -19.24
CA PHE A 376 25.99 -1.32 -17.84
C PHE A 376 25.07 -2.47 -17.44
N PHE A 377 24.99 -2.72 -16.15
CA PHE A 377 24.02 -3.59 -15.49
C PHE A 377 23.30 -2.78 -14.41
N ASP A 378 21.97 -2.82 -14.39
CA ASP A 378 21.14 -2.11 -13.43
C ASP A 378 20.64 -3.07 -12.35
N VAL A 379 21.21 -2.95 -11.13
CA VAL A 379 20.87 -3.83 -10.01
C VAL A 379 19.45 -3.58 -9.47
N ALA A 380 18.89 -2.37 -9.59
CA ALA A 380 17.51 -2.10 -9.19
C ALA A 380 16.52 -2.80 -10.14
N LEU A 381 16.78 -2.75 -11.44
CA LEU A 381 16.00 -3.43 -12.45
C LEU A 381 16.09 -4.96 -12.34
N ALA A 382 17.26 -5.50 -12.03
CA ALA A 382 17.44 -6.92 -11.76
C ALA A 382 16.66 -7.34 -10.50
N GLN A 383 16.71 -6.53 -9.44
CA GLN A 383 15.96 -6.79 -8.21
C GLN A 383 14.45 -6.79 -8.42
N TYR A 384 13.95 -5.85 -9.20
CA TYR A 384 12.53 -5.82 -9.59
C TYR A 384 12.07 -7.13 -10.26
N LEU A 385 12.91 -7.77 -11.08
CA LEU A 385 12.60 -9.05 -11.70
C LEU A 385 12.70 -10.22 -10.72
N ILE A 386 13.71 -10.23 -9.85
CA ILE A 386 14.01 -11.33 -8.93
C ILE A 386 13.00 -11.35 -7.78
N ASP A 387 12.81 -10.22 -7.12
CA ASP A 387 11.90 -10.07 -5.97
C ASP A 387 11.50 -8.61 -5.75
N MET A 388 10.26 -8.30 -6.11
CA MET A 388 9.68 -6.97 -5.93
C MET A 388 9.36 -6.61 -4.47
N SER A 389 9.56 -7.51 -3.52
CA SER A 389 9.29 -7.25 -2.10
C SER A 389 10.42 -6.48 -1.40
N MET A 390 11.63 -6.52 -1.97
CA MET A 390 12.79 -5.78 -1.49
C MET A 390 12.71 -4.29 -1.89
N ASP A 391 13.37 -3.43 -1.12
CA ASP A 391 13.42 -2.00 -1.41
C ASP A 391 14.56 -1.67 -2.37
N TYR A 392 14.23 -1.42 -3.61
CA TYR A 392 15.14 -0.99 -4.69
C TYR A 392 14.96 0.47 -5.09
N SER A 393 14.34 1.27 -4.22
CA SER A 393 14.07 2.69 -4.49
C SER A 393 15.33 3.58 -4.51
N SER A 394 16.44 3.09 -3.97
CA SER A 394 17.74 3.76 -3.99
C SER A 394 18.88 2.76 -3.80
N THR A 395 20.09 3.14 -4.22
CA THR A 395 21.32 2.37 -3.99
C THR A 395 21.50 1.99 -2.51
N LYS A 396 21.27 2.96 -1.61
CA LYS A 396 21.42 2.74 -0.15
C LYS A 396 20.39 1.74 0.39
N ALA A 397 19.14 1.81 -0.09
CA ALA A 397 18.10 0.87 0.32
C ALA A 397 18.45 -0.55 -0.13
N LEU A 398 18.90 -0.69 -1.38
CA LEU A 398 19.26 -1.99 -1.93
C LEU A 398 20.47 -2.61 -1.21
N ILE A 399 21.55 -1.84 -0.96
CA ILE A 399 22.72 -2.30 -0.20
C ILE A 399 22.31 -2.80 1.19
N LYS A 400 21.41 -2.07 1.85
CA LYS A 400 20.89 -2.46 3.16
C LYS A 400 20.08 -3.74 3.12
N ASP A 401 19.23 -3.92 2.12
CA ASP A 401 18.40 -5.10 1.98
C ASP A 401 19.20 -6.37 1.63
N TYR A 402 20.42 -6.19 1.11
CA TYR A 402 21.40 -7.28 0.92
C TYR A 402 22.31 -7.49 2.13
N ASP A 403 22.06 -6.82 3.26
CA ASP A 403 22.90 -6.87 4.47
C ASP A 403 24.38 -6.57 4.23
N LEU A 404 24.66 -5.65 3.28
CA LEU A 404 26.02 -5.24 2.92
C LEU A 404 26.39 -3.90 3.58
N SER A 405 27.70 -3.68 3.76
CA SER A 405 28.28 -2.41 4.22
C SER A 405 29.65 -2.19 3.56
N GLY A 406 30.18 -0.96 3.66
CA GLY A 406 31.47 -0.62 3.08
C GLY A 406 31.37 0.33 1.88
N ASN A 407 32.30 0.19 0.92
CA ASN A 407 32.31 1.03 -0.27
C ASN A 407 31.08 0.76 -1.16
N THR A 408 30.34 1.82 -1.56
CA THR A 408 29.12 1.71 -2.36
C THR A 408 29.33 0.96 -3.68
N ALA A 409 30.42 1.26 -4.39
CA ALA A 409 30.73 0.59 -5.66
C ALA A 409 31.04 -0.89 -5.47
N ALA A 410 31.80 -1.25 -4.42
CA ALA A 410 32.05 -2.64 -4.08
C ALA A 410 30.78 -3.41 -3.72
N CYS A 411 29.88 -2.78 -2.95
CA CYS A 411 28.57 -3.35 -2.64
C CYS A 411 27.72 -3.59 -3.89
N LEU A 412 27.69 -2.65 -4.83
CA LEU A 412 27.01 -2.82 -6.11
C LEU A 412 27.57 -4.01 -6.91
N LYS A 413 28.89 -4.16 -6.99
CA LYS A 413 29.55 -5.30 -7.63
C LYS A 413 29.19 -6.63 -6.94
N ARG A 414 29.11 -6.64 -5.61
CA ARG A 414 28.68 -7.83 -4.84
C ARG A 414 27.23 -8.20 -5.13
N ILE A 415 26.33 -7.20 -5.16
CA ILE A 415 24.91 -7.39 -5.53
C ILE A 415 24.79 -7.95 -6.95
N TYR A 416 25.53 -7.40 -7.90
CA TYR A 416 25.58 -7.89 -9.29
C TYR A 416 25.92 -9.39 -9.34
N ASN A 417 26.97 -9.83 -8.63
CA ASN A 417 27.36 -11.23 -8.62
C ASN A 417 26.23 -12.14 -8.10
N ILE A 418 25.54 -11.73 -7.05
CA ILE A 418 24.39 -12.47 -6.51
C ILE A 418 23.21 -12.46 -7.49
N GLN A 419 22.90 -11.31 -8.09
CA GLN A 419 21.75 -11.16 -8.96
C GLN A 419 21.94 -11.84 -10.32
N SER A 420 23.14 -11.80 -10.90
CA SER A 420 23.44 -12.46 -12.17
C SER A 420 23.26 -13.98 -12.06
N GLU A 421 23.76 -14.59 -10.99
CA GLU A 421 23.54 -16.01 -10.71
C GLU A 421 22.04 -16.31 -10.48
N LYS A 422 21.34 -15.42 -9.77
CA LYS A 422 19.91 -15.59 -9.49
C LYS A 422 19.07 -15.48 -10.76
N LEU A 423 19.31 -14.48 -11.61
CA LEU A 423 18.63 -14.35 -12.91
C LEU A 423 18.83 -15.61 -13.76
N LYS A 424 20.04 -16.14 -13.79
CA LYS A 424 20.35 -17.39 -14.49
C LYS A 424 19.58 -18.58 -13.92
N SER A 425 19.62 -18.76 -12.60
CA SER A 425 18.92 -19.87 -11.93
C SER A 425 17.39 -19.80 -12.09
N LEU A 426 16.84 -18.60 -12.27
CA LEU A 426 15.42 -18.36 -12.51
C LEU A 426 15.04 -18.42 -13.98
N GLY A 427 16.02 -18.50 -14.91
CA GLY A 427 15.78 -18.48 -16.36
C GLY A 427 15.31 -17.12 -16.87
N MET A 428 15.68 -16.01 -16.20
CA MET A 428 15.26 -14.67 -16.53
C MET A 428 16.33 -13.85 -17.27
N GLU A 429 17.47 -14.41 -17.63
CA GLU A 429 18.56 -13.71 -18.31
C GLU A 429 18.09 -13.04 -19.61
N LYS A 430 17.38 -13.78 -20.47
CA LYS A 430 16.84 -13.21 -21.71
C LYS A 430 15.87 -12.06 -21.44
N LEU A 431 14.97 -12.20 -20.48
CA LEU A 431 14.06 -11.14 -20.12
C LEU A 431 14.81 -9.88 -19.65
N TYR A 432 15.86 -10.06 -18.86
CA TYR A 432 16.67 -8.96 -18.36
C TYR A 432 17.49 -8.30 -19.48
N TYR A 433 18.30 -9.07 -20.20
CA TYR A 433 19.25 -8.51 -21.17
C TYR A 433 18.64 -8.13 -22.51
N ASP A 434 17.60 -8.84 -22.97
CA ASP A 434 17.01 -8.61 -24.29
C ASP A 434 15.78 -7.67 -24.23
N VAL A 435 15.17 -7.51 -23.05
CA VAL A 435 13.93 -6.72 -22.91
C VAL A 435 14.10 -5.58 -21.91
N GLU A 436 14.35 -5.87 -20.64
CA GLU A 436 14.26 -4.84 -19.60
C GLU A 436 15.43 -3.85 -19.67
N LEU A 437 16.64 -4.33 -19.83
CA LEU A 437 17.85 -3.49 -19.86
C LEU A 437 17.89 -2.58 -21.10
N PRO A 438 17.66 -3.06 -22.34
CA PRO A 438 17.62 -2.18 -23.52
C PRO A 438 16.49 -1.13 -23.45
N LEU A 439 15.38 -1.47 -22.84
CA LEU A 439 14.24 -0.58 -22.69
C LEU A 439 14.59 0.68 -21.87
N VAL A 440 15.55 0.61 -20.95
CA VAL A 440 16.02 1.77 -20.17
C VAL A 440 16.40 2.94 -21.06
N ALA A 441 17.20 2.69 -22.10
CA ALA A 441 17.63 3.71 -23.05
C ALA A 441 16.45 4.26 -23.86
N VAL A 442 15.55 3.40 -24.32
CA VAL A 442 14.33 3.80 -25.06
C VAL A 442 13.45 4.73 -24.22
N LEU A 443 13.18 4.35 -22.96
CA LEU A 443 12.38 5.19 -22.06
C LEU A 443 13.07 6.51 -21.77
N SER A 444 14.37 6.51 -21.54
CA SER A 444 15.15 7.71 -21.32
C SER A 444 15.11 8.66 -22.52
N ASP A 445 15.08 8.13 -23.75
CA ASP A 445 14.93 8.95 -24.96
C ASP A 445 13.51 9.49 -25.13
N MET A 446 12.50 8.68 -24.88
CA MET A 446 11.09 9.11 -24.90
C MET A 446 10.82 10.25 -23.89
N GLU A 447 11.35 10.12 -22.67
CA GLU A 447 11.22 11.16 -21.64
C GLU A 447 11.91 12.48 -22.07
N ARG A 448 13.07 12.38 -22.73
CA ARG A 448 13.77 13.55 -23.25
C ARG A 448 12.99 14.25 -24.36
N GLU A 449 12.50 13.48 -25.34
CA GLU A 449 11.74 14.03 -26.46
C GLU A 449 10.45 14.71 -25.98
N GLY A 450 9.72 14.08 -25.05
CA GLY A 450 8.48 14.58 -24.53
C GLY A 450 7.42 14.80 -25.62
N VAL A 451 6.32 15.43 -25.26
CA VAL A 451 5.19 15.69 -26.15
C VAL A 451 4.85 17.17 -26.17
N LYS A 452 4.74 17.72 -27.38
CA LYS A 452 4.35 19.13 -27.56
C LYS A 452 2.89 19.35 -27.20
N VAL A 453 2.63 20.41 -26.42
CA VAL A 453 1.29 20.85 -26.01
C VAL A 453 0.97 22.20 -26.63
N ASP A 454 -0.20 22.31 -27.22
CA ASP A 454 -0.75 23.61 -27.66
C ASP A 454 -1.33 24.35 -26.44
N ILE A 455 -0.54 25.29 -25.90
CA ILE A 455 -0.86 26.04 -24.69
C ILE A 455 -2.16 26.85 -24.87
N ARG A 456 -2.45 27.36 -26.06
CA ARG A 456 -3.66 28.15 -26.33
C ARG A 456 -4.89 27.25 -26.21
N LYS A 457 -4.87 26.10 -26.86
CA LYS A 457 -5.98 25.12 -26.75
C LYS A 457 -6.15 24.61 -25.32
N LEU A 458 -5.04 24.41 -24.59
CA LEU A 458 -5.08 24.01 -23.19
C LEU A 458 -5.79 25.10 -22.34
N ASP A 459 -5.45 26.36 -22.54
CA ASP A 459 -6.07 27.48 -21.83
C ASP A 459 -7.55 27.66 -22.20
N GLU A 460 -7.91 27.53 -23.48
CA GLU A 460 -9.28 27.57 -23.96
C GLU A 460 -10.14 26.46 -23.33
N LEU A 461 -9.64 25.22 -23.31
CA LEU A 461 -10.34 24.10 -22.68
C LEU A 461 -10.48 24.29 -21.16
N SER A 462 -9.40 24.75 -20.50
CA SER A 462 -9.43 25.01 -19.05
C SER A 462 -10.46 26.10 -18.69
N ALA A 463 -10.54 27.17 -19.47
CA ALA A 463 -11.52 28.23 -19.30
C ALA A 463 -12.94 27.72 -19.54
N GLY A 464 -13.15 26.96 -20.63
CA GLY A 464 -14.45 26.33 -20.95
C GLY A 464 -14.95 25.43 -19.83
N TYR A 465 -14.11 24.54 -19.32
CA TYR A 465 -14.47 23.67 -18.18
C TYR A 465 -14.68 24.47 -16.89
N GLY A 466 -14.01 25.62 -16.72
CA GLY A 466 -14.26 26.55 -15.62
C GLY A 466 -15.70 27.09 -15.64
N VAL A 467 -16.18 27.53 -16.81
CA VAL A 467 -17.55 28.00 -16.98
C VAL A 467 -18.56 26.88 -16.73
N GLU A 468 -18.33 25.71 -17.34
CA GLU A 468 -19.25 24.56 -17.19
C GLU A 468 -19.34 24.04 -15.74
N THR A 469 -18.21 24.00 -15.02
CA THR A 469 -18.21 23.63 -13.58
C THR A 469 -18.94 24.66 -12.73
N ALA A 470 -18.87 25.94 -13.06
CA ALA A 470 -19.62 26.99 -12.37
C ALA A 470 -21.15 26.86 -12.61
N GLU A 471 -21.58 26.63 -13.85
CA GLU A 471 -22.99 26.40 -14.19
C GLU A 471 -23.54 25.13 -13.49
N LEU A 472 -22.79 24.03 -13.50
CA LEU A 472 -23.16 22.83 -12.77
C LEU A 472 -23.26 23.04 -11.26
N THR A 473 -22.34 23.83 -10.69
CA THR A 473 -22.36 24.17 -9.26
C THR A 473 -23.64 24.95 -8.91
N GLU A 474 -24.01 25.94 -9.70
CA GLU A 474 -25.22 26.73 -9.48
C GLU A 474 -26.48 25.87 -9.55
N ARG A 475 -26.58 24.99 -10.54
CA ARG A 475 -27.68 24.05 -10.66
C ARG A 475 -27.77 23.09 -9.49
N ILE A 476 -26.63 22.53 -9.04
CA ILE A 476 -26.57 21.64 -7.86
C ILE A 476 -27.04 22.39 -6.61
N TYR A 477 -26.61 23.63 -6.39
CA TYR A 477 -27.03 24.43 -5.24
C TYR A 477 -28.53 24.81 -5.30
N ALA A 478 -29.04 25.11 -6.49
CA ALA A 478 -30.47 25.38 -6.68
C ALA A 478 -31.34 24.19 -6.28
N ILE A 479 -30.98 22.97 -6.67
CA ILE A 479 -31.67 21.73 -6.30
C ILE A 479 -31.48 21.42 -4.81
N ALA A 480 -30.28 21.62 -4.27
CA ALA A 480 -29.98 21.40 -2.85
C ALA A 480 -30.63 22.43 -1.90
N GLY A 481 -31.05 23.59 -2.41
CA GLY A 481 -31.56 24.69 -1.61
C GLY A 481 -30.53 25.35 -0.69
N LYS A 482 -29.26 25.01 -0.80
CA LYS A 482 -28.13 25.53 0.00
C LYS A 482 -26.78 25.37 -0.70
N THR A 483 -25.82 26.19 -0.29
CA THR A 483 -24.43 26.06 -0.70
C THR A 483 -23.68 25.07 0.18
N PHE A 484 -22.81 24.27 -0.40
CA PHE A 484 -21.97 23.28 0.31
C PHE A 484 -20.75 22.93 -0.55
N ASN A 485 -19.75 22.26 0.03
CA ASN A 485 -18.61 21.79 -0.73
C ASN A 485 -18.95 20.48 -1.45
N ILE A 486 -19.20 20.52 -2.76
CA ILE A 486 -19.54 19.36 -3.62
C ILE A 486 -18.42 18.31 -3.61
N ASN A 487 -17.15 18.75 -3.44
CA ASN A 487 -15.99 17.87 -3.34
C ASN A 487 -15.81 17.24 -1.95
N SER A 488 -16.61 17.63 -0.94
CA SER A 488 -16.62 16.98 0.37
C SER A 488 -17.58 15.79 0.37
N PRO A 489 -17.08 14.54 0.43
CA PRO A 489 -17.96 13.37 0.43
C PRO A 489 -18.98 13.39 1.57
N LYS A 490 -18.60 13.94 2.73
CA LYS A 490 -19.46 14.04 3.92
C LYS A 490 -20.62 15.01 3.68
N GLN A 491 -20.33 16.24 3.20
CA GLN A 491 -21.37 17.24 2.94
C GLN A 491 -22.29 16.81 1.80
N LEU A 492 -21.73 16.24 0.74
CA LEU A 492 -22.52 15.71 -0.36
C LEU A 492 -23.42 14.55 0.06
N ALA A 493 -22.93 13.64 0.91
CA ALA A 493 -23.75 12.55 1.45
C ALA A 493 -24.91 13.06 2.31
N GLU A 494 -24.70 14.11 3.10
CA GLU A 494 -25.73 14.77 3.89
C GLU A 494 -26.81 15.37 2.99
N VAL A 495 -26.40 16.13 1.96
CA VAL A 495 -27.30 16.75 1.00
C VAL A 495 -28.12 15.69 0.25
N LEU A 496 -27.47 14.70 -0.34
CA LEU A 496 -28.15 13.71 -1.17
C LEU A 496 -29.08 12.79 -0.34
N PHE A 497 -28.53 12.19 0.72
CA PHE A 497 -29.21 11.08 1.41
C PHE A 497 -30.01 11.51 2.65
N THR A 498 -29.79 12.71 3.17
CA THR A 498 -30.50 13.22 4.35
C THR A 498 -31.46 14.34 3.96
N ASP A 499 -30.99 15.39 3.28
CA ASP A 499 -31.82 16.56 2.99
C ASP A 499 -32.78 16.30 1.83
N LEU A 500 -32.30 15.71 0.75
CA LEU A 500 -33.08 15.42 -0.47
C LEU A 500 -33.73 14.03 -0.45
N GLY A 501 -33.39 13.17 0.52
CA GLY A 501 -34.00 11.86 0.66
C GLY A 501 -33.70 10.87 -0.45
N VAL A 502 -32.62 11.07 -1.22
CA VAL A 502 -32.18 10.11 -2.23
C VAL A 502 -31.92 8.76 -1.56
N PRO A 503 -32.51 7.65 -2.02
CA PRO A 503 -32.33 6.36 -1.36
C PRO A 503 -30.88 5.89 -1.44
N TYR A 504 -30.35 5.41 -0.31
CA TYR A 504 -29.00 4.85 -0.25
C TYR A 504 -29.05 3.36 -0.59
N PRO A 505 -28.35 2.89 -1.63
CA PRO A 505 -28.50 1.52 -2.15
C PRO A 505 -27.95 0.43 -1.21
N GLN A 506 -27.21 0.77 -0.18
CA GLN A 506 -26.55 -0.20 0.71
C GLN A 506 -26.98 -0.02 2.17
N LYS A 507 -27.05 -1.14 2.93
CA LYS A 507 -27.34 -1.14 4.37
C LYS A 507 -26.10 -0.79 5.23
N SER A 508 -25.30 0.20 4.84
CA SER A 508 -24.09 0.63 5.58
C SER A 508 -24.38 1.84 6.47
N LYS A 509 -23.72 1.90 7.62
CA LYS A 509 -23.75 3.10 8.49
C LYS A 509 -22.97 4.29 7.90
N SER A 510 -21.99 4.04 7.03
CA SER A 510 -21.20 5.05 6.32
C SER A 510 -21.76 5.25 4.92
N ARG A 511 -22.28 6.43 4.63
CA ARG A 511 -22.86 6.80 3.34
C ARG A 511 -21.77 7.28 2.39
N SER A 512 -21.22 6.38 1.54
CA SER A 512 -20.27 6.73 0.48
C SER A 512 -20.98 7.49 -0.64
N THR A 513 -20.27 8.42 -1.28
CA THR A 513 -20.70 9.12 -2.50
C THR A 513 -19.82 8.74 -3.69
N GLY A 514 -19.18 7.57 -3.65
CA GLY A 514 -18.38 7.04 -4.75
C GLY A 514 -19.22 6.81 -6.01
N ALA A 515 -18.56 6.76 -7.18
CA ALA A 515 -19.24 6.55 -8.45
C ALA A 515 -20.07 5.25 -8.45
N GLU A 516 -19.56 4.19 -7.81
CA GLU A 516 -20.26 2.89 -7.68
C GLU A 516 -21.62 2.97 -6.96
N ILE A 517 -21.81 4.02 -6.14
CA ILE A 517 -23.06 4.28 -5.42
C ILE A 517 -23.98 5.23 -6.23
N LEU A 518 -23.38 6.21 -6.89
CA LEU A 518 -24.15 7.26 -7.58
C LEU A 518 -24.57 6.86 -9.00
N GLU A 519 -23.76 6.12 -9.75
CA GLU A 519 -24.07 5.73 -11.14
C GLU A 519 -25.43 4.99 -11.29
N PRO A 520 -25.82 4.04 -10.42
CA PRO A 520 -27.14 3.43 -10.50
C PRO A 520 -28.31 4.40 -10.31
N LEU A 521 -28.08 5.53 -9.62
CA LEU A 521 -29.09 6.54 -9.31
C LEU A 521 -29.12 7.68 -10.34
N ARG A 522 -28.21 7.68 -11.29
CA ARG A 522 -27.98 8.76 -12.24
C ARG A 522 -29.23 9.16 -13.04
N ASN A 523 -29.95 8.16 -13.54
CA ASN A 523 -31.13 8.38 -14.40
C ASN A 523 -32.41 8.69 -13.60
N GLU A 524 -32.41 8.46 -12.29
CA GLU A 524 -33.54 8.66 -11.41
C GLU A 524 -33.54 10.02 -10.71
N TYR A 525 -32.34 10.57 -10.46
CA TYR A 525 -32.15 11.80 -9.68
C TYR A 525 -31.28 12.80 -10.43
N GLU A 526 -31.86 13.94 -10.88
CA GLU A 526 -31.13 14.97 -11.62
C GLU A 526 -29.89 15.47 -10.89
N ILE A 527 -29.96 15.69 -9.57
CA ILE A 527 -28.79 16.14 -8.80
C ILE A 527 -27.64 15.14 -8.84
N VAL A 528 -27.94 13.83 -8.92
CA VAL A 528 -26.89 12.80 -9.01
C VAL A 528 -26.18 12.87 -10.35
N ASP A 529 -26.91 13.03 -11.46
CA ASP A 529 -26.30 13.23 -12.79
C ASP A 529 -25.44 14.48 -12.83
N LEU A 530 -25.92 15.60 -12.29
CA LEU A 530 -25.15 16.86 -12.21
C LEU A 530 -23.89 16.72 -11.38
N VAL A 531 -23.94 16.03 -10.25
CA VAL A 531 -22.76 15.78 -9.38
C VAL A 531 -21.74 14.89 -10.09
N LEU A 532 -22.19 13.85 -10.82
CA LEU A 532 -21.29 12.97 -11.58
C LEU A 532 -20.62 13.75 -12.72
N LYS A 533 -21.36 14.58 -13.46
CA LYS A 533 -20.82 15.48 -14.50
C LYS A 533 -19.83 16.48 -13.93
N TYR A 534 -20.20 17.17 -12.84
CA TYR A 534 -19.32 18.11 -12.14
C TYR A 534 -17.99 17.48 -11.76
N ARG A 535 -18.03 16.29 -11.15
CA ARG A 535 -16.82 15.57 -10.74
C ARG A 535 -15.95 15.16 -11.92
N ALA A 536 -16.55 14.68 -13.02
CA ALA A 536 -15.82 14.32 -14.24
C ALA A 536 -15.09 15.53 -14.81
N ILE A 537 -15.77 16.64 -15.06
CA ILE A 537 -15.22 17.86 -15.65
C ILE A 537 -14.19 18.53 -14.70
N SER A 538 -14.53 18.61 -13.40
CA SER A 538 -13.61 19.17 -12.40
C SER A 538 -12.30 18.38 -12.31
N LYS A 539 -12.35 17.04 -12.42
CA LYS A 539 -11.16 16.17 -12.49
C LYS A 539 -10.37 16.42 -13.77
N LEU A 540 -11.04 16.49 -14.93
CA LEU A 540 -10.35 16.78 -16.20
C LEU A 540 -9.63 18.11 -16.16
N LYS A 541 -10.29 19.15 -15.65
CA LYS A 541 -9.72 20.48 -15.48
C LYS A 541 -8.54 20.48 -14.52
N SER A 542 -8.75 20.03 -13.28
CA SER A 542 -7.73 20.15 -12.22
C SER A 542 -6.51 19.28 -12.43
N VAL A 543 -6.68 18.05 -12.95
CA VAL A 543 -5.59 17.07 -13.09
C VAL A 543 -4.87 17.24 -14.43
N TYR A 544 -5.62 17.31 -15.54
CA TYR A 544 -5.03 17.22 -16.87
C TYR A 544 -4.80 18.58 -17.55
N LEU A 545 -5.50 19.65 -17.16
CA LEU A 545 -5.29 20.97 -17.73
C LEU A 545 -4.46 21.85 -16.78
N ASP A 546 -5.03 22.19 -15.64
CA ASP A 546 -4.34 23.07 -14.67
C ASP A 546 -3.12 22.41 -14.04
N GLY A 547 -3.20 21.11 -13.73
CA GLY A 547 -2.09 20.34 -13.18
C GLY A 547 -0.94 20.11 -14.16
N MET A 548 -1.20 20.18 -15.48
CA MET A 548 -0.14 20.04 -16.51
C MET A 548 0.64 21.34 -16.74
N LYS A 549 0.00 22.50 -16.55
CA LYS A 549 0.64 23.80 -16.81
C LYS A 549 2.01 23.99 -16.14
N PRO A 550 2.18 23.70 -14.84
CA PRO A 550 3.47 23.86 -14.18
C PRO A 550 4.53 22.86 -14.64
N LEU A 551 4.14 21.78 -15.33
CA LEU A 551 5.04 20.74 -15.83
C LEU A 551 5.52 20.99 -17.26
N LEU A 552 4.99 22.03 -17.92
CA LEU A 552 5.42 22.39 -19.26
C LEU A 552 6.79 23.06 -19.24
N SER A 553 7.67 22.63 -20.13
CA SER A 553 8.92 23.32 -20.41
C SER A 553 8.67 24.69 -21.08
N LYS A 554 9.69 25.54 -21.21
CA LYS A 554 9.56 26.89 -21.80
C LYS A 554 9.05 26.87 -23.23
N ASP A 555 9.35 25.84 -23.97
CA ASP A 555 8.91 25.59 -25.35
C ASP A 555 7.57 24.82 -25.44
N GLY A 556 6.89 24.58 -24.30
CA GLY A 556 5.57 23.98 -24.25
C GLY A 556 5.59 22.46 -24.52
N VAL A 557 6.63 21.79 -24.08
CA VAL A 557 6.73 20.34 -24.14
C VAL A 557 6.50 19.76 -22.73
N VAL A 558 5.73 18.71 -22.62
CA VAL A 558 5.57 17.95 -21.40
C VAL A 558 6.44 16.70 -21.44
N HIS A 559 7.19 16.49 -20.36
CA HIS A 559 8.09 15.35 -20.18
C HIS A 559 7.54 14.45 -19.07
N THR A 560 6.80 13.41 -19.45
CA THR A 560 6.33 12.41 -18.47
C THR A 560 7.48 11.50 -18.07
N GLU A 561 7.47 11.02 -16.83
CA GLU A 561 8.40 9.98 -16.39
C GLU A 561 7.75 8.60 -16.51
N PHE A 562 8.41 7.66 -17.18
CA PHE A 562 7.97 6.27 -17.27
C PHE A 562 8.58 5.42 -16.13
N LYS A 563 7.74 4.92 -15.26
CA LYS A 563 8.15 4.01 -14.19
C LYS A 563 8.15 2.58 -14.70
N GLN A 564 9.35 2.05 -14.97
CA GLN A 564 9.54 0.70 -15.47
C GLN A 564 9.34 -0.37 -14.39
N MET A 565 9.66 -0.05 -13.14
CA MET A 565 9.71 -0.98 -12.02
C MET A 565 8.54 -0.81 -11.01
N LEU A 566 7.42 -0.19 -11.41
CA LEU A 566 6.34 0.12 -10.47
C LEU A 566 5.26 -0.95 -10.41
N THR A 567 4.89 -1.54 -11.55
CA THR A 567 3.74 -2.44 -11.63
C THR A 567 4.14 -3.90 -11.43
N THR A 568 3.26 -4.67 -10.79
CA THR A 568 3.51 -6.10 -10.55
C THR A 568 3.29 -6.98 -11.78
N THR A 569 2.79 -6.43 -12.88
CA THR A 569 2.53 -7.14 -14.14
C THR A 569 3.60 -6.89 -15.20
N GLY A 570 4.57 -6.03 -14.94
CA GLY A 570 5.55 -5.61 -15.95
C GLY A 570 5.10 -4.45 -16.83
N ARG A 571 3.84 -3.99 -16.71
CA ARG A 571 3.37 -2.80 -17.46
C ARG A 571 4.13 -1.56 -17.03
N LEU A 572 4.38 -0.66 -17.96
CA LEU A 572 4.88 0.68 -17.65
C LEU A 572 3.81 1.51 -16.95
N SER A 573 4.23 2.45 -16.13
CA SER A 573 3.36 3.48 -15.58
C SER A 573 3.95 4.85 -15.91
N SER A 574 3.11 5.84 -16.15
CA SER A 574 3.49 7.21 -16.45
C SER A 574 3.13 8.13 -15.28
N VAL A 575 4.04 9.02 -14.89
CA VAL A 575 3.83 10.00 -13.81
C VAL A 575 4.37 11.36 -14.22
N GLU A 576 3.89 12.39 -13.58
CA GLU A 576 4.34 13.79 -13.71
C GLU A 576 4.42 14.35 -15.14
N PRO A 577 3.30 14.37 -15.90
CA PRO A 577 1.95 13.92 -15.57
C PRO A 577 1.69 12.47 -16.01
N ASN A 578 0.65 11.83 -15.42
CA ASN A 578 0.22 10.52 -15.90
C ASN A 578 -0.60 10.66 -17.19
N LEU A 579 0.07 10.46 -18.34
CA LEU A 579 -0.56 10.54 -19.66
C LEU A 579 -1.34 9.26 -20.02
N GLN A 580 -1.05 8.14 -19.36
CA GLN A 580 -1.75 6.86 -19.61
C GLN A 580 -3.20 6.84 -19.08
N ASN A 581 -3.54 7.74 -18.18
CA ASN A 581 -4.87 7.83 -17.56
C ASN A 581 -5.79 8.88 -18.20
N ILE A 582 -5.38 9.50 -19.33
CA ILE A 582 -6.25 10.42 -20.06
C ILE A 582 -7.46 9.64 -20.60
N PRO A 583 -8.71 10.01 -20.25
CA PRO A 583 -9.89 9.24 -20.62
C PRO A 583 -10.07 9.13 -22.14
N VAL A 584 -10.52 7.97 -22.60
CA VAL A 584 -10.75 7.68 -24.03
C VAL A 584 -12.22 7.38 -24.33
N ARG A 585 -12.98 7.00 -23.30
CA ARG A 585 -14.35 6.46 -23.49
C ARG A 585 -15.42 7.53 -23.63
N ASP A 586 -15.21 8.70 -23.02
CA ASP A 586 -16.12 9.83 -23.09
C ASP A 586 -15.61 10.90 -24.07
N ASP A 587 -16.53 11.69 -24.61
CA ASP A 587 -16.20 12.74 -25.60
C ASP A 587 -15.37 13.86 -24.99
N GLU A 588 -15.58 14.18 -23.70
CA GLU A 588 -14.83 15.21 -23.01
C GLU A 588 -13.37 14.77 -22.78
N GLY A 589 -13.16 13.50 -22.38
CA GLY A 589 -11.81 12.95 -22.28
C GLY A 589 -11.07 12.91 -23.61
N ARG A 590 -11.77 12.61 -24.71
CA ARG A 590 -11.20 12.65 -26.07
C ARG A 590 -10.77 14.05 -26.47
N LYS A 591 -11.55 15.08 -26.12
CA LYS A 591 -11.21 16.50 -26.43
C LYS A 591 -9.85 16.88 -25.84
N LEU A 592 -9.44 16.32 -24.67
CA LEU A 592 -8.13 16.57 -24.10
C LEU A 592 -6.99 16.16 -25.03
N ARG A 593 -7.17 15.12 -25.85
CA ARG A 593 -6.13 14.67 -26.79
C ARG A 593 -5.82 15.69 -27.89
N LYS A 594 -6.68 16.68 -28.13
CA LYS A 594 -6.46 17.76 -29.07
C LYS A 594 -5.41 18.77 -28.67
N ILE A 595 -5.06 18.82 -27.35
CA ILE A 595 -3.99 19.69 -26.88
C ILE A 595 -2.60 19.17 -27.22
N PHE A 596 -2.44 17.86 -27.41
CA PHE A 596 -1.17 17.26 -27.79
C PHE A 596 -1.02 17.31 -29.30
N VAL A 597 -0.01 18.05 -29.76
CA VAL A 597 0.19 18.39 -31.17
C VAL A 597 1.57 17.96 -31.62
N ALA A 598 1.69 17.51 -32.84
CA ALA A 598 2.99 17.25 -33.45
C ALA A 598 3.74 18.59 -33.72
N ARG A 599 5.05 18.58 -33.56
CA ARG A 599 5.92 19.72 -33.89
C ARG A 599 5.77 20.12 -35.36
N GLU A 600 6.21 21.32 -35.73
CA GLU A 600 6.19 21.81 -37.11
C GLU A 600 6.98 20.86 -38.04
N GLY A 601 6.41 20.55 -39.21
CA GLY A 601 6.96 19.55 -40.14
C GLY A 601 6.83 18.08 -39.71
N LYS A 602 6.17 17.83 -38.58
CA LYS A 602 5.95 16.50 -38.06
C LYS A 602 4.45 16.11 -38.03
N THR A 603 4.19 14.82 -37.89
CA THR A 603 2.88 14.24 -37.69
C THR A 603 2.97 13.11 -36.66
N PHE A 604 1.93 12.88 -35.90
CA PHE A 604 1.84 11.68 -35.07
C PHE A 604 1.45 10.48 -35.93
N VAL A 605 2.07 9.35 -35.66
CA VAL A 605 1.67 8.01 -36.12
C VAL A 605 1.47 7.17 -34.89
N SER A 606 0.26 6.67 -34.69
CA SER A 606 -0.12 5.79 -33.59
C SER A 606 -0.34 4.38 -34.10
N ALA A 607 0.09 3.41 -33.34
CA ALA A 607 -0.18 2.00 -33.58
C ALA A 607 -0.70 1.35 -32.28
N ASP A 608 -1.87 0.74 -32.33
CA ASP A 608 -2.56 0.15 -31.16
C ASP A 608 -2.81 -1.35 -31.41
N TYR A 609 -2.37 -2.21 -30.49
CA TYR A 609 -2.61 -3.64 -30.62
C TYR A 609 -4.09 -3.98 -30.56
N SER A 610 -4.56 -4.75 -31.53
CA SER A 610 -5.93 -5.27 -31.55
C SER A 610 -6.07 -6.48 -30.64
N GLN A 611 -6.68 -6.28 -29.43
CA GLN A 611 -7.06 -7.34 -28.51
C GLN A 611 -5.88 -8.25 -28.08
N ILE A 612 -4.74 -7.68 -27.76
CA ILE A 612 -3.51 -8.43 -27.48
C ILE A 612 -3.69 -9.50 -26.40
N GLU A 613 -4.39 -9.19 -25.30
CA GLU A 613 -4.59 -10.15 -24.20
C GLU A 613 -5.44 -11.35 -24.62
N LEU A 614 -6.42 -11.16 -25.52
CA LEU A 614 -7.22 -12.26 -26.07
C LEU A 614 -6.43 -13.11 -27.07
N ARG A 615 -5.51 -12.49 -27.84
CA ARG A 615 -4.58 -13.23 -28.71
C ARG A 615 -3.57 -14.04 -27.89
N VAL A 616 -3.07 -13.47 -26.79
CA VAL A 616 -2.23 -14.21 -25.82
C VAL A 616 -3.02 -15.37 -25.22
N MET A 617 -4.30 -15.16 -24.85
CA MET A 617 -5.15 -16.25 -24.37
C MET A 617 -5.31 -17.37 -25.42
N ALA A 618 -5.56 -17.02 -26.69
CA ALA A 618 -5.67 -17.99 -27.77
C ALA A 618 -4.35 -18.80 -27.94
N HIS A 619 -3.21 -18.12 -27.82
CA HIS A 619 -1.90 -18.78 -27.87
C HIS A 619 -1.68 -19.75 -26.70
N LEU A 620 -1.97 -19.31 -25.46
CA LEU A 620 -1.69 -20.07 -24.25
C LEU A 620 -2.68 -21.22 -24.02
N SER A 621 -3.97 -21.00 -24.32
CA SER A 621 -4.98 -22.04 -24.17
C SER A 621 -5.00 -23.04 -25.32
N GLU A 622 -4.48 -22.65 -26.48
CA GLU A 622 -4.57 -23.40 -27.74
C GLU A 622 -6.00 -23.79 -28.13
N ASP A 623 -6.99 -23.00 -27.65
CA ASP A 623 -8.38 -23.25 -27.96
C ASP A 623 -8.64 -23.14 -29.45
N LYS A 624 -9.08 -24.24 -30.06
CA LYS A 624 -9.23 -24.34 -31.50
C LYS A 624 -10.18 -23.28 -32.05
N ASN A 625 -11.33 -23.08 -31.41
CA ASN A 625 -12.32 -22.11 -31.88
C ASN A 625 -11.79 -20.68 -31.82
N MET A 626 -11.03 -20.36 -30.77
CA MET A 626 -10.43 -19.05 -30.59
C MET A 626 -9.28 -18.82 -31.58
N VAL A 627 -8.41 -19.82 -31.77
CA VAL A 627 -7.30 -19.78 -32.74
C VAL A 627 -7.83 -19.65 -34.17
N ASP A 628 -8.81 -20.47 -34.54
CA ASP A 628 -9.43 -20.45 -35.88
C ASP A 628 -10.09 -19.09 -36.16
N ALA A 629 -10.77 -18.49 -35.18
CA ALA A 629 -11.35 -17.16 -35.33
C ALA A 629 -10.29 -16.11 -35.68
N TYR A 630 -9.13 -16.10 -34.99
CA TYR A 630 -8.08 -15.15 -35.27
C TYR A 630 -7.34 -15.41 -36.59
N ILE A 631 -7.08 -16.68 -36.95
CA ILE A 631 -6.44 -17.03 -38.22
C ILE A 631 -7.31 -16.61 -39.40
N ASN A 632 -8.63 -16.83 -39.30
CA ASN A 632 -9.58 -16.47 -40.38
C ASN A 632 -9.96 -14.97 -40.36
N GLY A 633 -9.38 -14.15 -39.44
CA GLY A 633 -9.60 -12.72 -39.38
C GLY A 633 -10.97 -12.30 -38.85
N TYR A 634 -11.69 -13.19 -38.18
CA TYR A 634 -12.97 -12.84 -37.54
C TYR A 634 -12.79 -11.95 -36.33
N ASP A 635 -13.76 -11.03 -36.13
CA ASP A 635 -13.82 -10.29 -34.85
C ASP A 635 -14.22 -11.25 -33.74
N ILE A 636 -13.31 -11.48 -32.79
CA ILE A 636 -13.50 -12.42 -31.69
C ILE A 636 -14.74 -12.13 -30.85
N HIS A 637 -15.10 -10.85 -30.67
CA HIS A 637 -16.30 -10.48 -29.90
C HIS A 637 -17.57 -10.84 -30.66
N SER A 638 -17.60 -10.70 -31.99
CA SER A 638 -18.68 -11.15 -32.82
C SER A 638 -18.74 -12.68 -32.91
N ALA A 639 -17.60 -13.36 -33.04
CA ALA A 639 -17.54 -14.81 -33.03
C ALA A 639 -18.05 -15.38 -31.68
N THR A 640 -17.62 -14.83 -30.55
CA THR A 640 -18.14 -15.18 -29.22
C THR A 640 -19.65 -14.93 -29.13
N ALA A 641 -20.13 -13.78 -29.61
CA ALA A 641 -21.54 -13.45 -29.57
C ALA A 641 -22.37 -14.46 -30.38
N ALA A 642 -21.95 -14.78 -31.59
CA ALA A 642 -22.63 -15.75 -32.45
C ALA A 642 -22.80 -17.10 -31.71
N GLN A 643 -21.74 -17.60 -31.10
CA GLN A 643 -21.75 -18.88 -30.38
C GLN A 643 -22.61 -18.83 -29.11
N VAL A 644 -22.43 -17.80 -28.28
CA VAL A 644 -23.15 -17.68 -27.00
C VAL A 644 -24.64 -17.46 -27.18
N TYR A 645 -25.05 -16.70 -28.21
CA TYR A 645 -26.44 -16.45 -28.52
C TYR A 645 -27.06 -17.51 -29.48
N GLY A 646 -26.26 -18.38 -30.10
CA GLY A 646 -26.70 -19.39 -31.03
C GLY A 646 -27.22 -18.81 -32.36
N VAL A 647 -26.59 -17.73 -32.85
CA VAL A 647 -26.94 -17.05 -34.10
C VAL A 647 -25.81 -17.11 -35.12
N ASN A 648 -26.06 -16.86 -36.40
CA ASN A 648 -24.98 -16.71 -37.36
C ASN A 648 -24.18 -15.42 -37.05
N ILE A 649 -22.90 -15.40 -37.45
CA ILE A 649 -22.05 -14.24 -37.20
C ILE A 649 -22.55 -12.97 -37.88
N GLU A 650 -23.24 -13.10 -38.99
CA GLU A 650 -23.87 -12.01 -39.76
C GLU A 650 -25.09 -11.40 -39.05
N ASP A 651 -25.74 -12.19 -38.19
CA ASP A 651 -26.91 -11.76 -37.41
C ASP A 651 -26.52 -11.15 -36.05
N VAL A 652 -25.24 -11.04 -35.73
CA VAL A 652 -24.78 -10.48 -34.47
C VAL A 652 -25.00 -8.97 -34.42
N THR A 653 -25.88 -8.54 -33.52
CA THR A 653 -26.17 -7.12 -33.30
C THR A 653 -25.05 -6.45 -32.52
N SER A 654 -24.97 -5.11 -32.63
CA SER A 654 -24.00 -4.31 -31.82
C SER A 654 -24.17 -4.50 -30.31
N ALA A 655 -25.40 -4.78 -29.85
CA ALA A 655 -25.70 -5.06 -28.46
C ALA A 655 -25.10 -6.42 -28.02
N MET A 656 -25.33 -7.47 -28.81
CA MET A 656 -24.75 -8.81 -28.57
C MET A 656 -23.24 -8.77 -28.57
N ARG A 657 -22.63 -8.09 -29.54
CA ARG A 657 -21.18 -7.89 -29.59
C ARG A 657 -20.64 -7.16 -28.37
N ARG A 658 -21.34 -6.14 -27.86
CA ARG A 658 -20.98 -5.41 -26.65
C ARG A 658 -21.03 -6.31 -25.43
N THR A 659 -22.06 -7.12 -25.28
CA THR A 659 -22.20 -8.11 -24.21
C THR A 659 -21.03 -9.13 -24.27
N ALA A 660 -20.76 -9.70 -25.43
CA ALA A 660 -19.67 -10.65 -25.63
C ALA A 660 -18.30 -10.01 -25.31
N LYS A 661 -18.12 -8.73 -25.64
CA LYS A 661 -16.90 -8.00 -25.25
C LYS A 661 -16.72 -7.94 -23.72
N ILE A 662 -17.80 -7.66 -22.98
CA ILE A 662 -17.77 -7.63 -21.50
C ILE A 662 -17.49 -9.03 -20.95
N VAL A 663 -18.12 -10.06 -21.52
CA VAL A 663 -17.90 -11.46 -21.13
C VAL A 663 -16.47 -11.90 -21.40
N ASN A 664 -15.94 -11.66 -22.60
CA ASN A 664 -14.57 -12.04 -22.99
C ASN A 664 -13.52 -11.45 -22.02
N PHE A 665 -13.60 -10.13 -21.75
CA PHE A 665 -12.67 -9.51 -20.81
C PHE A 665 -12.96 -9.91 -19.36
N GLY A 666 -14.23 -10.00 -18.98
CA GLY A 666 -14.61 -10.40 -17.64
C GLY A 666 -14.04 -11.77 -17.25
N ILE A 667 -14.16 -12.76 -18.14
CA ILE A 667 -13.66 -14.12 -17.90
C ILE A 667 -12.14 -14.15 -17.77
N ILE A 668 -11.42 -13.44 -18.63
CA ILE A 668 -9.95 -13.32 -18.56
C ILE A 668 -9.52 -12.73 -17.21
N TYR A 669 -10.30 -11.78 -16.66
CA TYR A 669 -10.00 -11.16 -15.38
C TYR A 669 -10.62 -11.91 -14.17
N GLY A 670 -11.18 -13.09 -14.39
CA GLY A 670 -11.74 -13.93 -13.33
C GLY A 670 -12.98 -13.33 -12.68
N ILE A 671 -13.87 -12.72 -13.49
CA ILE A 671 -15.12 -12.15 -13.01
C ILE A 671 -16.04 -13.24 -12.47
N SER A 672 -16.72 -12.96 -11.35
CA SER A 672 -17.76 -13.83 -10.83
C SER A 672 -19.10 -13.59 -11.56
N ASP A 673 -20.02 -14.55 -11.45
CA ASP A 673 -21.39 -14.41 -11.92
C ASP A 673 -22.09 -13.17 -11.37
N TYR A 674 -21.84 -12.82 -10.10
CA TYR A 674 -22.35 -11.60 -9.48
C TYR A 674 -21.72 -10.34 -10.10
N GLY A 675 -20.39 -10.32 -10.33
CA GLY A 675 -19.70 -9.22 -10.99
C GLY A 675 -20.20 -8.99 -12.41
N LEU A 676 -20.29 -10.05 -13.20
CA LEU A 676 -20.78 -9.99 -14.59
C LEU A 676 -22.25 -9.55 -14.63
N ALA A 677 -23.07 -10.03 -13.70
CA ALA A 677 -24.47 -9.61 -13.59
C ALA A 677 -24.61 -8.10 -13.36
N LYS A 678 -23.76 -7.56 -12.51
CA LYS A 678 -23.71 -6.11 -12.25
C LYS A 678 -23.28 -5.31 -13.47
N ASP A 679 -22.25 -5.76 -14.19
CA ASP A 679 -21.72 -5.06 -15.37
C ASP A 679 -22.69 -5.09 -16.55
N LEU A 680 -23.47 -6.16 -16.69
CA LEU A 680 -24.48 -6.31 -17.74
C LEU A 680 -25.89 -5.81 -17.36
N GLY A 681 -26.13 -5.50 -16.06
CA GLY A 681 -27.46 -5.14 -15.57
C GLY A 681 -28.48 -6.29 -15.62
N ILE A 682 -28.05 -7.54 -15.46
CA ILE A 682 -28.89 -8.76 -15.55
C ILE A 682 -28.88 -9.52 -14.20
N LYS A 683 -29.66 -10.61 -14.13
CA LYS A 683 -29.65 -11.47 -12.92
C LYS A 683 -28.40 -12.35 -12.87
N PRO A 684 -27.89 -12.68 -11.65
CA PRO A 684 -26.72 -13.57 -11.51
C PRO A 684 -26.87 -14.93 -12.19
N SER A 685 -28.09 -15.50 -12.24
CA SER A 685 -28.36 -16.76 -12.95
C SER A 685 -28.11 -16.65 -14.45
N GLN A 686 -28.51 -15.52 -15.06
CA GLN A 686 -28.26 -15.26 -16.47
C GLN A 686 -26.80 -15.03 -16.78
N ALA A 687 -26.08 -14.30 -15.87
CA ALA A 687 -24.63 -14.12 -16.00
C ALA A 687 -23.89 -15.46 -15.91
N ARG A 688 -24.35 -16.36 -15.03
CA ARG A 688 -23.84 -17.73 -14.94
C ARG A 688 -24.02 -18.50 -16.25
N GLU A 689 -25.21 -18.41 -16.85
CA GLU A 689 -25.48 -19.03 -18.16
C GLU A 689 -24.53 -18.51 -19.25
N PHE A 690 -24.22 -17.21 -19.28
CA PHE A 690 -23.24 -16.64 -20.21
C PHE A 690 -21.83 -17.19 -19.98
N ILE A 691 -21.40 -17.33 -18.71
CA ILE A 691 -20.10 -17.90 -18.38
C ILE A 691 -20.02 -19.38 -18.79
N ASP A 692 -21.06 -20.14 -18.49
CA ASP A 692 -21.11 -21.59 -18.83
C ASP A 692 -21.06 -21.79 -20.35
N LYS A 693 -21.87 -21.07 -21.14
CA LYS A 693 -21.83 -21.09 -22.60
C LYS A 693 -20.50 -20.65 -23.20
N TYR A 694 -19.86 -19.66 -22.59
CA TYR A 694 -18.51 -19.25 -23.01
C TYR A 694 -17.52 -20.40 -22.87
N PHE A 695 -17.53 -21.12 -21.73
CA PHE A 695 -16.63 -22.24 -21.52
C PHE A 695 -17.03 -23.50 -22.30
N GLU A 696 -18.29 -23.65 -22.69
CA GLU A 696 -18.71 -24.67 -23.66
C GLU A 696 -18.15 -24.35 -25.05
N THR A 697 -18.12 -23.06 -25.44
CA THR A 697 -17.58 -22.57 -26.71
C THR A 697 -16.06 -22.68 -26.76
N PHE A 698 -15.37 -22.34 -25.63
CA PHE A 698 -13.92 -22.31 -25.51
C PHE A 698 -13.45 -23.22 -24.36
N PRO A 699 -13.57 -24.53 -24.49
CA PRO A 699 -13.28 -25.46 -23.38
C PRO A 699 -11.79 -25.45 -22.97
N ALA A 700 -10.87 -25.24 -23.91
CA ALA A 700 -9.45 -25.23 -23.62
C ALA A 700 -9.03 -23.94 -22.86
N VAL A 701 -9.80 -22.85 -22.97
CA VAL A 701 -9.60 -21.65 -22.14
C VAL A 701 -9.88 -21.96 -20.67
N LYS A 702 -10.96 -22.70 -20.37
CA LYS A 702 -11.29 -23.11 -19.00
C LYS A 702 -10.16 -23.96 -18.41
N GLU A 703 -9.73 -24.98 -19.15
CA GLU A 703 -8.66 -25.87 -18.75
C GLU A 703 -7.36 -25.13 -18.49
N TYR A 704 -7.02 -24.18 -19.35
CA TYR A 704 -5.83 -23.33 -19.17
C TYR A 704 -5.90 -22.49 -17.89
N LEU A 705 -7.05 -21.84 -17.60
CA LEU A 705 -7.22 -21.05 -16.40
C LEU A 705 -7.10 -21.89 -15.12
N GLU A 706 -7.70 -23.09 -15.11
CA GLU A 706 -7.60 -24.04 -14.01
C GLU A 706 -6.15 -24.51 -13.81
N LYS A 707 -5.44 -24.84 -14.88
CA LYS A 707 -4.01 -25.20 -14.85
C LYS A 707 -3.13 -24.06 -14.34
N SER A 708 -3.42 -22.83 -14.74
CA SER A 708 -2.68 -21.65 -14.27
C SER A 708 -2.82 -21.43 -12.75
N ILE A 709 -4.01 -21.64 -12.21
CA ILE A 709 -4.25 -21.59 -10.77
C ILE A 709 -3.51 -22.73 -10.06
N ALA A 710 -3.58 -23.95 -10.58
CA ALA A 710 -2.94 -25.14 -10.01
C ALA A 710 -1.41 -24.94 -9.99
N PHE A 711 -0.83 -24.53 -11.11
CA PHE A 711 0.60 -24.19 -11.20
C PHE A 711 1.02 -23.13 -10.19
N ALA A 712 0.25 -22.05 -10.08
CA ALA A 712 0.59 -20.97 -9.16
C ALA A 712 0.46 -21.41 -7.68
N LYS A 713 -0.45 -22.31 -7.35
CA LYS A 713 -0.56 -22.92 -5.99
C LYS A 713 0.64 -23.79 -5.67
N GLU A 714 1.15 -24.54 -6.63
CA GLU A 714 2.30 -25.43 -6.44
C GLU A 714 3.63 -24.65 -6.41
N SER A 715 3.84 -23.74 -7.38
CA SER A 715 5.10 -23.01 -7.54
C SER A 715 5.21 -21.76 -6.66
N GLY A 716 4.09 -21.21 -6.17
CA GLY A 716 4.03 -19.96 -5.42
C GLY A 716 4.01 -18.70 -6.30
N TYR A 717 4.07 -18.83 -7.63
CA TYR A 717 4.09 -17.69 -8.57
C TYR A 717 3.32 -18.00 -9.86
N ALA A 718 2.96 -16.96 -10.60
CA ALA A 718 2.56 -17.02 -11.99
C ALA A 718 3.64 -16.42 -12.89
N CYS A 719 3.75 -16.86 -14.17
CA CYS A 719 4.77 -16.39 -15.09
C CYS A 719 4.24 -16.09 -16.50
N THR A 720 4.94 -15.21 -17.22
CA THR A 720 4.73 -14.92 -18.64
C THR A 720 5.46 -15.94 -19.54
N ILE A 721 5.18 -15.93 -20.83
CA ILE A 721 5.91 -16.75 -21.81
C ILE A 721 7.40 -16.37 -21.90
N PHE A 722 7.75 -15.16 -21.48
CA PHE A 722 9.14 -14.65 -21.44
C PHE A 722 9.83 -14.89 -20.09
N GLY A 723 9.16 -15.58 -19.14
CA GLY A 723 9.76 -15.96 -17.86
C GLY A 723 9.60 -14.94 -16.74
N ARG A 724 8.92 -13.80 -16.95
CA ARG A 724 8.61 -12.84 -15.87
C ARG A 724 7.74 -13.50 -14.81
N ARG A 725 8.14 -13.44 -13.55
CA ARG A 725 7.43 -14.06 -12.44
C ARG A 725 6.74 -13.02 -11.57
N ARG A 726 5.58 -13.42 -11.02
CA ARG A 726 4.90 -12.70 -9.95
C ARG A 726 4.55 -13.67 -8.84
N TYR A 727 5.16 -13.50 -7.67
CA TYR A 727 4.84 -14.29 -6.48
C TYR A 727 3.47 -13.95 -5.94
N ILE A 728 2.71 -14.98 -5.51
CA ILE A 728 1.31 -14.85 -5.10
C ILE A 728 1.11 -15.52 -3.71
N PRO A 729 1.62 -14.93 -2.63
CA PRO A 729 1.47 -15.50 -1.29
C PRO A 729 0.01 -15.60 -0.84
N GLN A 730 -0.90 -14.83 -1.46
CA GLN A 730 -2.33 -14.85 -1.16
C GLN A 730 -3.01 -16.20 -1.46
N LEU A 731 -2.46 -17.03 -2.35
CA LEU A 731 -2.99 -18.35 -2.66
C LEU A 731 -3.01 -19.28 -1.45
N ASN A 732 -2.08 -19.10 -0.52
CA ASN A 732 -1.95 -19.90 0.70
C ASN A 732 -2.66 -19.26 1.92
N SER A 733 -3.42 -18.18 1.73
CA SER A 733 -4.13 -17.52 2.82
C SER A 733 -5.29 -18.36 3.33
N SER A 734 -5.48 -18.39 4.65
CA SER A 734 -6.68 -18.98 5.28
C SER A 734 -7.96 -18.19 4.96
N ILE A 735 -7.83 -16.91 4.58
CA ILE A 735 -8.94 -16.00 4.28
C ILE A 735 -9.43 -16.24 2.85
N TYR A 736 -10.70 -16.65 2.69
CA TYR A 736 -11.31 -16.93 1.39
C TYR A 736 -11.16 -15.79 0.36
N MET A 737 -11.43 -14.56 0.75
CA MET A 737 -11.32 -13.39 -0.13
C MET A 737 -9.90 -13.16 -0.66
N GLN A 738 -8.88 -13.43 0.15
CA GLN A 738 -7.48 -13.32 -0.28
C GLN A 738 -7.11 -14.45 -1.24
N ARG A 739 -7.57 -15.67 -0.99
CA ARG A 739 -7.37 -16.80 -1.94
C ARG A 739 -8.00 -16.51 -3.28
N GLN A 740 -9.25 -16.04 -3.29
CA GLN A 740 -9.94 -15.65 -4.51
C GLN A 740 -9.21 -14.53 -5.27
N PHE A 741 -8.65 -13.56 -4.54
CA PHE A 741 -7.78 -12.55 -5.15
C PHE A 741 -6.52 -13.17 -5.75
N GLY A 742 -5.85 -14.08 -5.03
CA GLY A 742 -4.68 -14.81 -5.52
C GLY A 742 -4.98 -15.64 -6.78
N GLU A 743 -6.12 -16.31 -6.83
CA GLU A 743 -6.56 -17.08 -8.01
C GLU A 743 -6.78 -16.17 -9.24
N ARG A 744 -7.42 -15.01 -9.07
CA ARG A 744 -7.54 -14.00 -10.15
C ARG A 744 -6.17 -13.49 -10.62
N VAL A 745 -5.24 -13.24 -9.70
CA VAL A 745 -3.86 -12.84 -10.07
C VAL A 745 -3.17 -13.94 -10.86
N ALA A 746 -3.33 -15.21 -10.48
CA ALA A 746 -2.74 -16.36 -11.18
C ALA A 746 -3.26 -16.52 -12.61
N MET A 747 -4.55 -16.23 -12.85
CA MET A 747 -5.15 -16.24 -14.18
C MET A 747 -4.69 -15.06 -15.05
N ASN A 748 -4.61 -13.86 -14.46
CA ASN A 748 -4.35 -12.61 -15.20
C ASN A 748 -2.88 -12.38 -15.53
N MET A 749 -1.97 -12.76 -14.63
CA MET A 749 -0.54 -12.44 -14.77
C MET A 749 0.08 -12.98 -16.07
N PRO A 750 -0.18 -14.24 -16.47
CA PRO A 750 0.38 -14.76 -17.73
C PRO A 750 -0.07 -13.95 -18.96
N LEU A 751 -1.30 -13.43 -18.94
CA LEU A 751 -1.88 -12.69 -20.07
C LEU A 751 -1.39 -11.24 -20.11
N GLN A 752 -1.63 -10.49 -19.03
CA GLN A 752 -1.25 -9.08 -18.95
C GLN A 752 0.26 -8.89 -18.97
N GLY A 753 1.00 -9.76 -18.28
CA GLY A 753 2.45 -9.69 -18.26
C GLY A 753 3.05 -10.02 -19.62
N THR A 754 2.53 -11.05 -20.32
CA THR A 754 2.99 -11.36 -21.67
C THR A 754 2.70 -10.23 -22.66
N ALA A 755 1.51 -9.62 -22.59
CA ALA A 755 1.19 -8.44 -23.40
C ALA A 755 2.14 -7.26 -23.09
N ALA A 756 2.49 -7.04 -21.81
CA ALA A 756 3.46 -6.03 -21.42
C ALA A 756 4.87 -6.32 -21.94
N ASP A 757 5.30 -7.58 -21.93
CA ASP A 757 6.61 -7.98 -22.48
C ASP A 757 6.65 -7.81 -24.01
N ILE A 758 5.58 -8.17 -24.71
CA ILE A 758 5.47 -8.01 -26.17
C ILE A 758 5.58 -6.52 -26.56
N ILE A 759 4.86 -5.63 -25.88
CA ILE A 759 4.94 -4.20 -26.22
C ILE A 759 6.31 -3.61 -25.92
N LYS A 760 7.00 -4.07 -24.88
CA LYS A 760 8.39 -3.68 -24.58
C LYS A 760 9.35 -4.10 -25.70
N ILE A 761 9.20 -5.33 -26.19
CA ILE A 761 9.99 -5.83 -27.33
C ILE A 761 9.71 -4.97 -28.57
N ALA A 762 8.44 -4.68 -28.86
CA ALA A 762 8.05 -3.80 -29.95
C ALA A 762 8.68 -2.40 -29.81
N MET A 763 8.68 -1.81 -28.62
CA MET A 763 9.28 -0.50 -28.33
C MET A 763 10.78 -0.48 -28.66
N ILE A 764 11.52 -1.52 -28.25
CA ILE A 764 12.95 -1.66 -28.49
C ILE A 764 13.22 -1.76 -30.00
N ASN A 765 12.48 -2.61 -30.69
CA ASN A 765 12.66 -2.85 -32.12
C ASN A 765 12.29 -1.59 -32.93
N VAL A 766 11.18 -0.94 -32.60
CA VAL A 766 10.75 0.34 -33.24
C VAL A 766 11.82 1.40 -33.00
N ALA A 767 12.27 1.61 -31.76
CA ALA A 767 13.29 2.59 -31.45
C ALA A 767 14.58 2.38 -32.26
N LYS A 768 15.05 1.14 -32.33
CA LYS A 768 16.25 0.76 -33.11
C LYS A 768 16.12 1.06 -34.61
N ARG A 769 14.96 0.80 -35.20
CA ARG A 769 14.73 1.14 -36.64
C ARG A 769 14.61 2.63 -36.87
N LEU A 770 14.03 3.38 -35.91
CA LEU A 770 13.89 4.83 -35.97
C LEU A 770 15.23 5.59 -35.83
N GLU A 771 16.32 4.96 -35.33
CA GLU A 771 17.66 5.59 -35.28
C GLU A 771 18.13 6.13 -36.59
N LYS A 772 17.70 5.52 -37.72
CA LYS A 772 18.09 5.93 -39.07
C LYS A 772 17.16 7.01 -39.66
N THR A 773 16.23 7.54 -38.89
CA THR A 773 15.22 8.51 -39.31
C THR A 773 15.27 9.77 -38.43
N ASN A 774 14.55 10.78 -38.84
CA ASN A 774 14.31 11.99 -38.01
C ASN A 774 13.05 11.84 -37.14
N SER A 775 12.47 10.65 -37.09
CA SER A 775 11.26 10.34 -36.35
C SER A 775 11.59 9.75 -34.98
N LYS A 776 10.76 9.97 -33.97
CA LYS A 776 11.02 9.56 -32.59
C LYS A 776 9.81 8.88 -31.95
N LEU A 777 10.04 7.77 -31.25
CA LEU A 777 9.05 7.19 -30.33
C LEU A 777 8.91 8.13 -29.12
N ILE A 778 7.69 8.57 -28.82
CA ILE A 778 7.45 9.58 -27.78
C ILE A 778 6.55 9.12 -26.66
N LEU A 779 5.58 8.23 -26.95
CA LEU A 779 4.63 7.75 -25.92
C LEU A 779 4.34 6.26 -26.09
N GLN A 780 4.10 5.63 -24.95
CA GLN A 780 3.49 4.31 -24.81
C GLN A 780 2.28 4.43 -23.87
N ILE A 781 1.10 4.00 -24.29
CA ILE A 781 -0.15 4.12 -23.53
C ILE A 781 -0.92 2.81 -23.66
N HIS A 782 -0.99 2.03 -22.59
CA HIS A 782 -1.59 0.69 -22.58
C HIS A 782 -0.96 -0.22 -23.67
N ASP A 783 -1.67 -0.46 -24.76
CA ASP A 783 -1.24 -1.29 -25.87
C ASP A 783 -0.90 -0.46 -27.13
N GLU A 784 -0.79 0.88 -26.99
CA GLU A 784 -0.56 1.87 -28.04
C GLU A 784 0.86 2.44 -27.99
N LEU A 785 1.52 2.54 -29.14
CA LEU A 785 2.77 3.27 -29.37
C LEU A 785 2.50 4.50 -30.21
N ILE A 786 3.11 5.64 -29.87
CA ILE A 786 2.99 6.91 -30.64
C ILE A 786 4.38 7.38 -31.03
N VAL A 787 4.58 7.56 -32.33
CA VAL A 787 5.79 8.11 -32.93
C VAL A 787 5.48 9.50 -33.47
N GLU A 788 6.35 10.47 -33.16
CA GLU A 788 6.36 11.77 -33.84
C GLU A 788 7.24 11.64 -35.08
N ALA A 789 6.60 11.47 -36.23
CA ALA A 789 7.24 11.19 -37.51
C ALA A 789 7.49 12.49 -38.28
N ASP A 790 8.64 12.60 -38.98
CA ASP A 790 8.79 13.57 -40.05
C ASP A 790 7.71 13.31 -41.11
N GLU A 791 7.05 14.36 -41.63
CA GLU A 791 5.97 14.18 -42.61
C GLU A 791 6.42 13.41 -43.87
N LYS A 792 7.68 13.52 -44.25
CA LYS A 792 8.26 12.79 -45.39
C LYS A 792 8.52 11.33 -45.09
N GLU A 793 8.71 11.00 -43.82
CA GLU A 793 9.02 9.65 -43.36
C GLU A 793 7.75 8.92 -42.84
N ARG A 794 6.56 9.55 -42.89
CA ARG A 794 5.33 9.01 -42.32
C ARG A 794 5.02 7.59 -42.75
N ASP A 795 5.08 7.33 -44.07
CA ASP A 795 4.72 6.00 -44.62
C ASP A 795 5.75 4.94 -44.25
N GLU A 796 7.03 5.34 -44.14
CA GLU A 796 8.09 4.46 -43.62
C GLU A 796 7.87 4.16 -42.12
N VAL A 797 7.50 5.16 -41.33
CA VAL A 797 7.21 4.97 -39.90
C VAL A 797 5.98 4.08 -39.71
N ILE A 798 4.93 4.22 -40.53
CA ILE A 798 3.77 3.32 -40.52
C ILE A 798 4.22 1.88 -40.76
N LYS A 799 5.10 1.66 -41.76
CA LYS A 799 5.65 0.35 -42.07
C LYS A 799 6.48 -0.20 -40.89
N ILE A 800 7.36 0.62 -40.31
CA ILE A 800 8.17 0.24 -39.15
C ILE A 800 7.26 -0.20 -37.99
N LEU A 801 6.28 0.61 -37.60
CA LEU A 801 5.38 0.30 -36.51
C LEU A 801 4.59 -1.01 -36.78
N THR A 802 4.08 -1.18 -37.99
CA THR A 802 3.33 -2.38 -38.36
C THR A 802 4.20 -3.63 -38.27
N GLU A 803 5.37 -3.63 -38.91
CA GLU A 803 6.26 -4.78 -38.93
C GLU A 803 6.79 -5.16 -37.56
N GLU A 804 7.26 -4.17 -36.77
CA GLU A 804 7.87 -4.44 -35.47
C GLU A 804 6.85 -4.78 -34.38
N MET A 805 5.64 -4.19 -34.42
CA MET A 805 4.60 -4.57 -33.49
C MET A 805 3.97 -5.92 -33.85
N GLU A 806 3.66 -6.18 -35.13
CA GLU A 806 3.09 -7.47 -35.52
C GLU A 806 4.13 -8.62 -35.43
N GLY A 807 5.42 -8.30 -35.56
CA GLY A 807 6.54 -9.25 -35.44
C GLY A 807 7.17 -9.38 -34.06
N ALA A 808 6.67 -8.68 -33.02
CA ALA A 808 7.31 -8.62 -31.71
C ALA A 808 7.35 -9.97 -30.95
N ALA A 809 6.46 -10.91 -31.29
CA ALA A 809 6.47 -12.25 -30.72
C ALA A 809 5.85 -13.26 -31.69
N GLU A 810 6.35 -14.49 -31.66
CA GLU A 810 5.76 -15.63 -32.38
C GLU A 810 4.65 -16.26 -31.53
N LEU A 811 3.40 -15.95 -31.86
CA LEU A 811 2.24 -16.56 -31.27
C LEU A 811 1.55 -17.52 -32.27
N LYS A 812 0.71 -18.43 -31.79
CA LYS A 812 -0.13 -19.32 -32.64
C LYS A 812 -1.19 -18.56 -33.43
N VAL A 813 -1.41 -17.30 -33.10
CA VAL A 813 -2.31 -16.37 -33.79
C VAL A 813 -1.54 -15.12 -34.17
N PRO A 814 -1.83 -14.47 -35.31
CA PRO A 814 -1.11 -13.27 -35.72
C PRO A 814 -1.37 -12.13 -34.75
N LEU A 815 -0.34 -11.39 -34.36
CA LEU A 815 -0.50 -10.07 -33.76
C LEU A 815 -0.96 -9.08 -34.83
N LYS A 816 -1.82 -8.13 -34.47
CA LYS A 816 -2.33 -7.10 -35.38
C LYS A 816 -2.30 -5.75 -34.68
N ALA A 817 -1.78 -4.75 -35.39
CA ALA A 817 -1.75 -3.35 -34.96
C ALA A 817 -2.66 -2.50 -35.86
N SER A 818 -3.49 -1.67 -35.25
CA SER A 818 -4.31 -0.69 -35.94
C SER A 818 -3.56 0.63 -36.01
N ILE A 819 -3.39 1.17 -37.23
CA ILE A 819 -2.62 2.38 -37.46
C ILE A 819 -3.54 3.59 -37.63
N GLY A 820 -3.19 4.69 -36.96
CA GLY A 820 -3.78 6.02 -37.18
C GLY A 820 -2.70 7.08 -37.27
N TYR A 821 -2.96 8.20 -37.91
CA TYR A 821 -2.03 9.31 -37.97
C TYR A 821 -2.75 10.66 -38.06
N GLY A 822 -2.10 11.71 -37.61
CA GLY A 822 -2.66 13.06 -37.64
C GLY A 822 -1.79 14.12 -36.97
N LYS A 823 -2.25 15.35 -37.03
CA LYS A 823 -1.52 16.49 -36.42
C LYS A 823 -1.69 16.57 -34.92
N THR A 824 -2.74 15.99 -34.39
CA THR A 824 -2.99 15.89 -32.95
C THR A 824 -3.15 14.43 -32.55
N TRP A 825 -2.96 14.14 -31.29
CA TRP A 825 -3.22 12.80 -30.80
C TRP A 825 -4.70 12.36 -30.96
N TYR A 826 -5.61 13.35 -30.96
CA TYR A 826 -7.03 13.10 -31.23
C TYR A 826 -7.27 12.53 -32.61
N ASP A 827 -6.53 13.00 -33.61
CA ASP A 827 -6.70 12.64 -35.03
C ASP A 827 -6.15 11.23 -35.36
N CYS A 828 -5.40 10.64 -34.44
CA CYS A 828 -4.81 9.30 -34.61
C CYS A 828 -5.83 8.16 -34.37
N LYS A 829 -7.06 8.45 -34.00
CA LYS A 829 -8.10 7.42 -33.72
C LYS A 829 -9.38 7.68 -34.46
#